data_7ac1e7260933ca2fa238eda84e9867c4
#
_entry.id   7ac1e7260933ca2fa238eda84e9867c4
#
_cell.length_a   1.000
_cell.length_b   1.000
_cell.length_c   1.000
_cell.angle_alpha   90.00
_cell.angle_beta   90.00
_cell.angle_gamma   90.00
#
_symmetry.space_group_name_H-M   'P 1'
#
loop_
_entity.id
_entity.type
_entity.pdbx_description
1 polymer ?
#
loop_
_entity_poly.entity_id
_entity_poly.type
_entity_poly.pdbx_seq_one_letter_code
_entity_poly.pdbx_strand_id
1 'polypeptide(L)'
;MTVANPLLDFSGLPRFEAIRPEHVAPALDVLLAEAEAAVSTAEQVQPVTWQTFVAPLDDATERLWRAWGLVGHLQGVVNTPELREAYNSNLPRVTRFASALGQNLALYRQYQALAASAEAATFDDAQRKVLDNTLRDFRLGGAELAPEAQQRFAAIKEELSALSAKFSQNVLDATDAWSLIIEDEARLAGVPDDVKAAAHAAAEKDGNKGWKLTLQMPCYLPVQTWAEDRDLREILYRASAQRASEFGDDALDNSGNIDRILALRAELAALLGFGSYGEYSVATKMAQDPAEVLGFLRDLATRAKPFAAKDRAELEQFAREQLGIEQLQAWDLAFAADRLKQARYSYSEQEVKQYFTEPKVLGGLFSVIEQLYGLRVQEDSAPVWHEDVRFFRLVDAQGALVGQFYLDLYAREGKRGGAWMDDCRNRRVRTDGSVQTPLVYLVCNFGRGANGKPATFSHNEVTTLFHEMGHGLHQLLTRIGELGVAGINGVEWDAVELPSQFMENFCWEWDHLQGMTAHVETGEPLPRALYERMLAARNFHSGMATVRQLEFGLFDMLLHSQYEPAQDSVLALLDRVRGEVAVNHPPVWNRFPHQFSHIFAGGYAAGYYSYKWAEVLSADAYAAFEEAPQALAETGARFRDEILSRGGSRPAAENFRAFRGRAPQIDALLRHSGMA
;
A
#
# COMPACT_ATOMS: atom_id res chain seq x y z
N MET A 1 14.49 33.08 22.33
CA MET A 1 13.52 32.92 21.25
C MET A 1 13.01 31.50 21.33
N THR A 2 11.77 31.28 21.66
CA THR A 2 11.13 29.96 21.54
C THR A 2 11.18 29.58 20.09
N VAL A 3 11.88 28.51 19.74
CA VAL A 3 11.91 27.95 18.37
C VAL A 3 10.46 27.60 18.04
N ALA A 4 9.91 28.22 16.99
CA ALA A 4 8.55 27.95 16.58
C ALA A 4 8.40 26.46 16.25
N ASN A 5 7.38 25.79 16.78
CA ASN A 5 7.15 24.37 16.58
C ASN A 5 6.96 24.07 15.07
N PRO A 6 7.82 23.22 14.44
CA PRO A 6 7.76 22.98 13.00
C PRO A 6 6.49 22.28 12.54
N LEU A 7 5.77 21.57 13.42
CA LEU A 7 4.47 20.95 13.13
C LEU A 7 3.32 21.96 13.01
N LEU A 8 3.53 23.21 13.41
CA LEU A 8 2.57 24.31 13.28
C LEU A 8 2.87 25.23 12.09
N ASP A 9 3.92 24.94 11.30
CA ASP A 9 4.28 25.71 10.12
C ASP A 9 3.69 25.08 8.85
N PHE A 10 2.64 25.70 8.31
CA PHE A 10 1.95 25.24 7.09
C PHE A 10 2.27 26.12 5.87
N SER A 11 3.24 27.04 6.00
CA SER A 11 3.56 28.04 4.94
C SER A 11 4.31 27.45 3.74
N GLY A 12 4.92 26.26 3.87
CA GLY A 12 5.76 25.67 2.84
C GLY A 12 5.81 24.13 2.88
N LEU A 13 6.98 23.60 2.51
CA LEU A 13 7.28 22.19 2.66
C LEU A 13 7.57 21.86 4.13
N PRO A 14 7.24 20.64 4.59
CA PRO A 14 7.53 20.23 5.96
C PRO A 14 9.03 20.29 6.26
N ARG A 15 9.40 20.79 7.43
CA ARG A 15 10.80 20.88 7.89
C ARG A 15 11.17 19.63 8.68
N PHE A 16 11.25 18.49 7.99
CA PHE A 16 11.48 17.18 8.64
C PHE A 16 12.70 17.14 9.55
N GLU A 17 13.81 17.75 9.14
CA GLU A 17 15.04 17.81 9.94
C GLU A 17 14.88 18.61 11.24
N ALA A 18 13.85 19.43 11.37
CA ALA A 18 13.58 20.22 12.57
C ALA A 18 12.53 19.55 13.49
N ILE A 19 11.76 18.58 13.00
CA ILE A 19 10.77 17.88 13.82
C ILE A 19 11.46 16.99 14.85
N ARG A 20 11.00 17.08 16.10
CA ARG A 20 11.49 16.27 17.23
C ARG A 20 10.29 15.69 17.99
N PRO A 21 10.46 14.58 18.74
CA PRO A 21 9.40 13.97 19.54
C PRO A 21 8.70 14.97 20.49
N GLU A 22 9.44 15.87 21.13
CA GLU A 22 8.93 16.90 22.04
C GLU A 22 8.03 17.94 21.36
N HIS A 23 8.01 18.03 20.04
CA HIS A 23 7.11 18.95 19.31
C HIS A 23 5.69 18.40 19.17
N VAL A 24 5.50 17.07 19.28
CA VAL A 24 4.24 16.40 18.96
C VAL A 24 3.10 16.84 19.87
N ALA A 25 3.23 16.63 21.17
CA ALA A 25 2.16 16.96 22.13
C ALA A 25 1.82 18.46 22.11
N PRO A 26 2.78 19.41 22.17
CA PRO A 26 2.44 20.84 22.11
C PRO A 26 1.77 21.28 20.81
N ALA A 27 2.13 20.66 19.65
CA ALA A 27 1.44 20.97 18.41
C ALA A 27 -0.01 20.49 18.43
N LEU A 28 -0.24 19.26 18.93
CA LEU A 28 -1.60 18.70 19.06
C LEU A 28 -2.45 19.47 20.08
N ASP A 29 -1.87 20.01 21.16
CA ASP A 29 -2.59 20.88 22.09
C ASP A 29 -3.22 22.08 21.38
N VAL A 30 -2.46 22.71 20.49
CA VAL A 30 -2.94 23.87 19.71
C VAL A 30 -3.96 23.43 18.66
N LEU A 31 -3.63 22.44 17.85
CA LEU A 31 -4.41 22.05 16.68
C LEU A 31 -5.75 21.37 17.06
N LEU A 32 -5.77 20.57 18.13
CA LEU A 32 -7.01 20.02 18.66
C LEU A 32 -7.92 21.11 19.18
N ALA A 33 -7.39 22.09 19.94
CA ALA A 33 -8.18 23.21 20.43
C ALA A 33 -8.74 24.07 19.29
N GLU A 34 -7.95 24.32 18.23
CA GLU A 34 -8.43 25.03 17.03
C GLU A 34 -9.53 24.26 16.30
N ALA A 35 -9.36 22.96 16.12
CA ALA A 35 -10.35 22.10 15.47
C ALA A 35 -11.64 21.99 16.28
N GLU A 36 -11.56 21.82 17.60
CA GLU A 36 -12.72 21.79 18.51
C GLU A 36 -13.49 23.13 18.50
N ALA A 37 -12.79 24.26 18.48
CA ALA A 37 -13.40 25.59 18.36
C ALA A 37 -14.12 25.77 17.00
N ALA A 38 -13.53 25.26 15.92
CA ALA A 38 -14.14 25.29 14.58
C ALA A 38 -15.41 24.42 14.54
N VAL A 39 -15.37 23.23 15.15
CA VAL A 39 -16.54 22.33 15.29
C VAL A 39 -17.64 23.06 16.05
N SER A 40 -17.36 23.65 17.22
CA SER A 40 -18.34 24.39 18.03
C SER A 40 -18.96 25.58 17.28
N THR A 41 -18.19 26.24 16.44
CA THR A 41 -18.67 27.30 15.56
C THR A 41 -19.57 26.76 14.46
N ALA A 42 -19.15 25.66 13.81
CA ALA A 42 -19.87 25.02 12.72
C ALA A 42 -21.24 24.48 13.15
N GLU A 43 -21.38 24.00 14.40
CA GLU A 43 -22.64 23.52 14.97
C GLU A 43 -23.75 24.61 15.03
N GLN A 44 -23.37 25.87 15.10
CA GLN A 44 -24.28 26.99 15.34
C GLN A 44 -24.38 27.98 14.17
N VAL A 45 -23.55 27.81 13.14
CA VAL A 45 -23.46 28.79 12.05
C VAL A 45 -24.77 28.92 11.27
N GLN A 46 -25.13 30.20 10.92
CA GLN A 46 -26.27 30.53 10.09
C GLN A 46 -25.92 31.74 9.20
N PRO A 47 -26.28 31.76 7.93
CA PRO A 47 -26.90 30.66 7.18
C PRO A 47 -25.91 29.50 6.96
N VAL A 48 -26.43 28.27 6.82
CA VAL A 48 -25.64 27.08 6.51
C VAL A 48 -25.37 27.05 5.01
N THR A 49 -24.15 27.42 4.62
CA THR A 49 -23.68 27.39 3.22
C THR A 49 -22.33 26.72 3.13
N TRP A 50 -21.89 26.37 1.94
CA TRP A 50 -20.54 25.82 1.73
C TRP A 50 -19.46 26.73 2.33
N GLN A 51 -19.56 28.05 2.06
CA GLN A 51 -18.60 29.06 2.50
C GLN A 51 -18.60 29.33 4.00
N THR A 52 -19.76 29.30 4.66
CA THR A 52 -19.86 29.63 6.08
C THR A 52 -19.73 28.43 6.99
N PHE A 53 -19.94 27.22 6.48
CA PHE A 53 -19.98 25.98 7.23
C PHE A 53 -18.85 25.02 6.86
N VAL A 54 -18.84 24.51 5.60
CA VAL A 54 -17.90 23.44 5.20
C VAL A 54 -16.47 23.94 5.13
N ALA A 55 -16.23 25.04 4.40
CA ALA A 55 -14.88 25.52 4.14
C ALA A 55 -14.08 25.89 5.41
N PRO A 56 -14.67 26.60 6.42
CA PRO A 56 -13.93 26.90 7.65
C PRO A 56 -13.66 25.66 8.53
N LEU A 57 -14.58 24.68 8.53
CA LEU A 57 -14.40 23.42 9.24
C LEU A 57 -13.25 22.61 8.62
N ASP A 58 -13.24 22.52 7.30
CA ASP A 58 -12.16 21.87 6.56
C ASP A 58 -10.79 22.54 6.77
N ASP A 59 -10.76 23.87 6.83
CA ASP A 59 -9.51 24.62 7.09
C ASP A 59 -8.88 24.25 8.44
N ALA A 60 -9.70 24.16 9.48
CA ALA A 60 -9.20 23.85 10.81
C ALA A 60 -8.82 22.37 10.97
N THR A 61 -9.64 21.46 10.44
CA THR A 61 -9.39 20.02 10.56
C THR A 61 -8.22 19.57 9.66
N GLU A 62 -8.05 20.15 8.47
CA GLU A 62 -6.90 19.86 7.59
C GLU A 62 -5.57 20.12 8.30
N ARG A 63 -5.43 21.20 9.05
CA ARG A 63 -4.20 21.52 9.77
C ARG A 63 -3.84 20.42 10.79
N LEU A 64 -4.84 19.95 11.53
CA LEU A 64 -4.66 18.85 12.48
C LEU A 64 -4.22 17.58 11.76
N TRP A 65 -4.93 17.19 10.71
CA TRP A 65 -4.64 15.95 9.98
C TRP A 65 -3.27 15.98 9.29
N ARG A 66 -2.88 17.12 8.71
CA ARG A 66 -1.52 17.29 8.13
C ARG A 66 -0.44 17.14 9.18
N ALA A 67 -0.55 17.80 10.33
CA ALA A 67 0.45 17.69 11.39
C ALA A 67 0.54 16.26 11.94
N TRP A 68 -0.60 15.60 12.16
CA TRP A 68 -0.64 14.21 12.60
C TRP A 68 -0.11 13.24 11.55
N GLY A 69 -0.42 13.47 10.27
CA GLY A 69 0.11 12.70 9.14
C GLY A 69 1.65 12.76 9.07
N LEU A 70 2.26 13.93 9.31
CA LEU A 70 3.73 14.05 9.40
C LEU A 70 4.33 13.19 10.51
N VAL A 71 3.68 13.15 11.69
CA VAL A 71 4.13 12.33 12.82
C VAL A 71 3.99 10.84 12.49
N GLY A 72 2.87 10.44 11.89
CA GLY A 72 2.61 9.06 11.44
C GLY A 72 3.59 8.60 10.37
N HIS A 73 3.89 9.46 9.40
CA HIS A 73 4.89 9.20 8.37
C HIS A 73 6.27 8.94 9.00
N LEU A 74 6.73 9.86 9.85
CA LEU A 74 8.02 9.71 10.53
C LEU A 74 8.08 8.44 11.40
N GLN A 75 7.00 8.11 12.10
CA GLN A 75 6.88 6.86 12.85
C GLN A 75 7.02 5.63 11.93
N GLY A 76 6.54 5.69 10.69
CA GLY A 76 6.67 4.61 9.71
C GLY A 76 8.07 4.47 9.08
N VAL A 77 8.86 5.56 9.01
CA VAL A 77 10.13 5.57 8.24
C VAL A 77 11.39 5.83 9.05
N VAL A 78 11.28 6.38 10.28
CA VAL A 78 12.40 6.63 11.21
C VAL A 78 11.98 6.38 12.65
N ASN A 79 11.45 5.23 12.92
CA ASN A 79 10.83 4.82 14.17
C ASN A 79 11.86 4.69 15.31
N THR A 80 12.16 5.81 15.98
CA THR A 80 12.96 5.79 17.23
C THR A 80 12.06 5.52 18.44
N PRO A 81 12.62 5.03 19.57
CA PRO A 81 11.83 4.82 20.79
C PRO A 81 11.11 6.09 21.26
N GLU A 82 11.76 7.26 21.20
CA GLU A 82 11.20 8.53 21.64
C GLU A 82 10.06 9.00 20.72
N LEU A 83 10.20 8.82 19.41
CA LEU A 83 9.15 9.17 18.46
C LEU A 83 7.97 8.22 18.59
N ARG A 84 8.23 6.92 18.78
CA ARG A 84 7.19 5.91 19.03
C ARG A 84 6.38 6.24 20.28
N GLU A 85 7.06 6.63 21.38
CA GLU A 85 6.39 7.05 22.61
C GLU A 85 5.54 8.30 22.39
N ALA A 86 6.08 9.31 21.70
CA ALA A 86 5.34 10.53 21.36
C ALA A 86 4.12 10.24 20.48
N TYR A 87 4.23 9.33 19.52
CA TYR A 87 3.10 8.88 18.69
C TYR A 87 2.06 8.14 19.53
N ASN A 88 2.47 7.10 20.27
CA ASN A 88 1.57 6.21 21.00
C ASN A 88 0.81 6.95 22.13
N SER A 89 1.45 7.88 22.83
CA SER A 89 0.82 8.67 23.88
C SER A 89 -0.20 9.69 23.37
N ASN A 90 -0.08 10.12 22.11
CA ASN A 90 -0.99 11.09 21.47
C ASN A 90 -2.06 10.46 20.57
N LEU A 91 -1.85 9.24 20.07
CA LEU A 91 -2.81 8.51 19.22
C LEU A 91 -4.23 8.45 19.83
N PRO A 92 -4.43 8.16 21.14
CA PRO A 92 -5.76 8.16 21.73
C PRO A 92 -6.46 9.53 21.68
N ARG A 93 -5.71 10.63 21.78
CA ARG A 93 -6.25 11.99 21.71
C ARG A 93 -6.83 12.29 20.33
N VAL A 94 -6.08 11.96 19.28
CA VAL A 94 -6.49 12.14 17.89
C VAL A 94 -7.67 11.23 17.55
N THR A 95 -7.63 9.97 18.01
CA THR A 95 -8.73 9.00 17.78
C THR A 95 -10.02 9.44 18.47
N ARG A 96 -9.94 9.97 19.69
CA ARG A 96 -11.10 10.53 20.39
C ARG A 96 -11.71 11.71 19.66
N PHE A 97 -10.88 12.65 19.18
CA PHE A 97 -11.35 13.76 18.37
C PHE A 97 -12.04 13.28 17.08
N ALA A 98 -11.44 12.36 16.34
CA ALA A 98 -12.02 11.78 15.13
C ALA A 98 -13.39 11.10 15.41
N SER A 99 -13.48 10.33 16.50
CA SER A 99 -14.73 9.68 16.91
C SER A 99 -15.80 10.70 17.31
N ALA A 100 -15.43 11.72 18.09
CA ALA A 100 -16.34 12.79 18.50
C ALA A 100 -16.86 13.58 17.29
N LEU A 101 -15.98 13.84 16.29
CA LEU A 101 -16.38 14.51 15.05
C LEU A 101 -17.39 13.67 14.27
N GLY A 102 -17.10 12.37 14.05
CA GLY A 102 -17.98 11.45 13.31
C GLY A 102 -19.31 11.13 14.03
N GLN A 103 -19.38 11.35 15.34
CA GLN A 103 -20.59 11.15 16.16
C GLN A 103 -21.36 12.45 16.42
N ASN A 104 -20.90 13.57 15.89
CA ASN A 104 -21.49 14.88 16.20
C ASN A 104 -22.83 15.07 15.48
N LEU A 105 -23.92 14.83 16.20
CA LEU A 105 -25.28 14.94 15.69
C LEU A 105 -25.65 16.38 15.26
N ALA A 106 -25.08 17.40 15.89
CA ALA A 106 -25.32 18.79 15.50
C ALA A 106 -24.71 19.10 14.14
N LEU A 107 -23.44 18.68 13.89
CA LEU A 107 -22.82 18.79 12.57
C LEU A 107 -23.57 17.98 11.52
N TYR A 108 -23.97 16.74 11.84
CA TYR A 108 -24.76 15.92 10.92
C TYR A 108 -26.04 16.62 10.47
N ARG A 109 -26.75 17.27 11.41
CA ARG A 109 -27.95 18.07 11.08
C ARG A 109 -27.63 19.29 10.21
N GLN A 110 -26.49 19.95 10.41
CA GLN A 110 -26.05 21.04 9.56
C GLN A 110 -25.78 20.55 8.11
N TYR A 111 -25.10 19.40 7.96
CA TYR A 111 -24.92 18.79 6.63
C TYR A 111 -26.26 18.39 5.98
N GLN A 112 -27.24 17.85 6.74
CA GLN A 112 -28.58 17.58 6.25
C GLN A 112 -29.30 18.88 5.82
N ALA A 113 -29.17 19.97 6.61
CA ALA A 113 -29.73 21.25 6.25
C ALA A 113 -29.10 21.84 4.99
N LEU A 114 -27.78 21.71 4.82
CA LEU A 114 -27.07 22.10 3.61
C LEU A 114 -27.57 21.31 2.39
N ALA A 115 -27.73 19.98 2.54
CA ALA A 115 -28.24 19.11 1.46
C ALA A 115 -29.67 19.46 1.03
N ALA A 116 -30.49 19.95 1.96
CA ALA A 116 -31.87 20.37 1.69
C ALA A 116 -31.97 21.84 1.24
N SER A 117 -30.87 22.58 1.17
CA SER A 117 -30.86 24.01 0.82
C SER A 117 -30.98 24.26 -0.68
N ALA A 118 -31.39 25.47 -1.06
CA ALA A 118 -31.39 25.89 -2.46
C ALA A 118 -29.97 25.95 -3.05
N GLU A 119 -28.95 26.17 -2.23
CA GLU A 119 -27.53 26.19 -2.65
C GLU A 119 -27.08 24.81 -3.16
N ALA A 120 -27.55 23.71 -2.55
CA ALA A 120 -27.18 22.35 -2.96
C ALA A 120 -27.51 22.03 -4.43
N ALA A 121 -28.54 22.69 -4.98
CA ALA A 121 -28.88 22.55 -6.40
C ALA A 121 -27.80 23.15 -7.34
N THR A 122 -26.95 24.03 -6.83
CA THR A 122 -25.86 24.69 -7.59
C THR A 122 -24.52 24.00 -7.44
N PHE A 123 -24.41 22.99 -6.56
CA PHE A 123 -23.16 22.28 -6.30
C PHE A 123 -22.66 21.55 -7.56
N ASP A 124 -21.36 21.55 -7.75
CA ASP A 124 -20.71 20.70 -8.74
C ASP A 124 -20.68 19.23 -8.28
N ASP A 125 -20.12 18.34 -9.11
CA ASP A 125 -20.04 16.91 -8.80
C ASP A 125 -19.18 16.63 -7.56
N ALA A 126 -18.11 17.38 -7.37
CA ALA A 126 -17.22 17.21 -6.21
C ALA A 126 -17.92 17.60 -4.90
N GLN A 127 -18.57 18.75 -4.87
CA GLN A 127 -19.32 19.21 -3.70
C GLN A 127 -20.47 18.26 -3.34
N ARG A 128 -21.23 17.80 -4.36
CA ARG A 128 -22.28 16.78 -4.15
C ARG A 128 -21.72 15.50 -3.56
N LYS A 129 -20.63 15.00 -4.12
CA LYS A 129 -20.01 13.76 -3.65
C LYS A 129 -19.43 13.89 -2.23
N VAL A 130 -18.81 15.03 -1.88
CA VAL A 130 -18.38 15.33 -0.50
C VAL A 130 -19.58 15.26 0.44
N LEU A 131 -20.68 15.89 0.08
CA LEU A 131 -21.88 15.93 0.91
C LEU A 131 -22.49 14.53 1.10
N ASP A 132 -22.61 13.74 0.04
CA ASP A 132 -23.13 12.38 0.09
C ASP A 132 -22.23 11.47 0.94
N ASN A 133 -20.91 11.54 0.73
CA ASN A 133 -19.94 10.79 1.52
C ASN A 133 -20.01 11.19 2.98
N THR A 134 -20.03 12.49 3.28
CA THR A 134 -20.09 12.99 4.67
C THR A 134 -21.34 12.53 5.39
N LEU A 135 -22.51 12.61 4.75
CA LEU A 135 -23.78 12.15 5.34
C LEU A 135 -23.78 10.62 5.58
N ARG A 136 -23.19 9.85 4.67
CA ARG A 136 -22.99 8.41 4.88
C ARG A 136 -22.04 8.16 6.06
N ASP A 137 -20.91 8.88 6.09
CA ASP A 137 -19.83 8.65 7.05
C ASP A 137 -20.23 9.04 8.49
N PHE A 138 -21.10 10.05 8.67
CA PHE A 138 -21.72 10.32 9.97
C PHE A 138 -22.56 9.13 10.48
N ARG A 139 -23.33 8.49 9.59
CA ARG A 139 -24.09 7.28 9.96
C ARG A 139 -23.16 6.11 10.33
N LEU A 140 -22.14 5.88 9.52
CA LEU A 140 -21.13 4.85 9.76
C LEU A 140 -20.22 5.18 10.96
N GLY A 141 -20.11 6.46 11.34
CA GLY A 141 -19.43 6.94 12.53
C GLY A 141 -20.27 6.87 13.81
N GLY A 142 -21.56 6.50 13.68
CA GLY A 142 -22.46 6.30 14.81
C GLY A 142 -23.15 7.58 15.31
N ALA A 143 -23.31 8.62 14.48
CA ALA A 143 -23.97 9.87 14.86
C ALA A 143 -25.43 9.69 15.31
N GLU A 144 -26.10 8.66 14.80
CA GLU A 144 -27.50 8.34 15.12
C GLU A 144 -27.67 7.32 16.26
N LEU A 145 -26.56 6.83 16.83
CA LEU A 145 -26.60 5.89 17.95
C LEU A 145 -27.08 6.57 19.24
N ALA A 146 -27.69 5.78 20.13
CA ALA A 146 -27.99 6.23 21.48
C ALA A 146 -26.69 6.56 22.27
N PRO A 147 -26.73 7.46 23.25
CA PRO A 147 -25.52 7.95 23.94
C PRO A 147 -24.60 6.85 24.49
N GLU A 148 -25.15 5.79 25.07
CA GLU A 148 -24.39 4.67 25.62
C GLU A 148 -23.66 3.88 24.47
N ALA A 149 -24.34 3.67 23.35
CA ALA A 149 -23.78 3.03 22.19
C ALA A 149 -22.71 3.90 21.52
N GLN A 150 -22.89 5.23 21.49
CA GLN A 150 -21.86 6.17 21.01
C GLN A 150 -20.60 6.09 21.85
N GLN A 151 -20.72 6.09 23.19
CA GLN A 151 -19.58 5.94 24.10
C GLN A 151 -18.85 4.60 23.85
N ARG A 152 -19.62 3.52 23.71
CA ARG A 152 -19.03 2.20 23.43
C ARG A 152 -18.31 2.17 22.08
N PHE A 153 -18.92 2.73 21.04
CA PHE A 153 -18.32 2.85 19.70
C PHE A 153 -16.99 3.63 19.75
N ALA A 154 -16.96 4.78 20.43
CA ALA A 154 -15.75 5.59 20.58
C ALA A 154 -14.65 4.83 21.33
N ALA A 155 -14.99 4.11 22.42
CA ALA A 155 -14.04 3.26 23.13
C ALA A 155 -13.48 2.13 22.26
N ILE A 156 -14.31 1.50 21.43
CA ILE A 156 -13.87 0.48 20.45
C ILE A 156 -12.90 1.08 19.44
N LYS A 157 -13.18 2.26 18.89
CA LYS A 157 -12.31 2.93 17.91
C LYS A 157 -10.96 3.30 18.52
N GLU A 158 -10.93 3.78 19.76
CA GLU A 158 -9.69 4.09 20.47
C GLU A 158 -8.86 2.81 20.71
N GLU A 159 -9.49 1.73 21.17
CA GLU A 159 -8.82 0.46 21.41
C GLU A 159 -8.31 -0.16 20.10
N LEU A 160 -9.09 -0.16 19.01
CA LEU A 160 -8.67 -0.63 17.69
C LEU A 160 -7.48 0.14 17.14
N SER A 161 -7.44 1.46 17.31
CA SER A 161 -6.29 2.28 16.88
C SER A 161 -5.02 1.90 17.62
N ALA A 162 -5.10 1.72 18.94
CA ALA A 162 -3.95 1.30 19.75
C ALA A 162 -3.48 -0.12 19.40
N LEU A 163 -4.40 -1.07 19.20
CA LEU A 163 -4.08 -2.45 18.83
C LEU A 163 -3.48 -2.53 17.42
N SER A 164 -3.97 -1.76 16.47
CA SER A 164 -3.41 -1.71 15.11
C SER A 164 -1.99 -1.16 15.10
N ALA A 165 -1.74 -0.09 15.85
CA ALA A 165 -0.39 0.46 16.02
C ALA A 165 0.55 -0.56 16.67
N LYS A 166 0.10 -1.22 17.76
CA LYS A 166 0.85 -2.27 18.43
C LYS A 166 1.15 -3.45 17.51
N PHE A 167 0.17 -3.91 16.75
CA PHE A 167 0.34 -5.00 15.78
C PHE A 167 1.48 -4.70 14.80
N SER A 168 1.45 -3.53 14.18
CA SER A 168 2.47 -3.10 13.21
C SER A 168 3.85 -2.96 13.85
N GLN A 169 3.92 -2.38 15.06
CA GLN A 169 5.17 -2.24 15.82
C GLN A 169 5.75 -3.61 16.19
N ASN A 170 4.94 -4.55 16.63
CA ASN A 170 5.38 -5.92 16.96
C ASN A 170 5.98 -6.62 15.73
N VAL A 171 5.37 -6.46 14.54
CA VAL A 171 5.93 -7.04 13.29
C VAL A 171 7.27 -6.40 12.94
N LEU A 172 7.38 -5.08 13.06
CA LEU A 172 8.63 -4.36 12.81
C LEU A 172 9.73 -4.83 13.78
N ASP A 173 9.44 -4.81 15.08
CA ASP A 173 10.40 -5.15 16.11
C ASP A 173 10.84 -6.61 16.01
N ALA A 174 9.92 -7.54 15.73
CA ALA A 174 10.25 -8.96 15.49
C ALA A 174 11.10 -9.15 14.22
N THR A 175 10.96 -8.28 13.23
CA THR A 175 11.80 -8.29 12.02
C THR A 175 13.22 -7.79 12.32
N ASP A 176 13.33 -6.68 13.02
CA ASP A 176 14.61 -6.02 13.30
C ASP A 176 15.41 -6.73 14.39
N ALA A 177 14.74 -7.36 15.36
CA ALA A 177 15.40 -8.10 16.44
C ALA A 177 16.10 -9.38 15.98
N TRP A 178 15.67 -9.97 14.84
CA TRP A 178 16.25 -11.23 14.38
C TRP A 178 17.44 -11.02 13.46
N SER A 179 18.53 -11.72 13.75
CA SER A 179 19.67 -11.84 12.85
C SER A 179 20.42 -13.15 13.03
N LEU A 180 21.15 -13.56 12.00
CA LEU A 180 22.01 -14.74 12.00
C LEU A 180 23.40 -14.37 11.45
N ILE A 181 24.43 -14.63 12.22
CA ILE A 181 25.81 -14.45 11.78
C ILE A 181 26.29 -15.75 11.12
N ILE A 182 26.75 -15.65 9.89
CA ILE A 182 27.39 -16.74 9.13
C ILE A 182 28.91 -16.45 9.12
N GLU A 183 29.69 -17.36 9.66
CA GLU A 183 31.17 -17.24 9.65
C GLU A 183 31.80 -18.02 8.48
N ASP A 184 31.15 -19.06 8.00
CA ASP A 184 31.60 -19.89 6.89
C ASP A 184 30.93 -19.44 5.58
N GLU A 185 31.71 -18.82 4.69
CA GLU A 185 31.23 -18.35 3.39
C GLU A 185 30.62 -19.47 2.53
N ALA A 186 31.03 -20.72 2.70
CA ALA A 186 30.50 -21.83 1.93
C ALA A 186 28.97 -22.00 2.10
N ARG A 187 28.42 -21.61 3.25
CA ARG A 187 26.96 -21.60 3.49
C ARG A 187 26.21 -20.57 2.65
N LEU A 188 26.91 -19.59 2.12
CA LEU A 188 26.35 -18.55 1.25
C LEU A 188 26.53 -18.89 -0.25
N ALA A 189 26.89 -20.13 -0.58
CA ALA A 189 26.97 -20.58 -1.97
C ALA A 189 25.65 -20.28 -2.68
N GLY A 190 25.75 -19.72 -3.90
CA GLY A 190 24.59 -19.30 -4.71
C GLY A 190 24.00 -17.92 -4.38
N VAL A 191 24.24 -17.37 -3.17
CA VAL A 191 23.79 -16.03 -2.81
C VAL A 191 24.52 -14.96 -3.63
N PRO A 192 23.84 -13.97 -4.22
CA PRO A 192 24.46 -12.93 -5.05
C PRO A 192 25.51 -12.10 -4.29
N ASP A 193 26.56 -11.66 -5.01
CA ASP A 193 27.70 -10.97 -4.42
C ASP A 193 27.32 -9.60 -3.80
N ASP A 194 26.37 -8.89 -4.36
CA ASP A 194 25.82 -7.64 -3.82
C ASP A 194 25.14 -7.87 -2.46
N VAL A 195 24.41 -8.97 -2.34
CA VAL A 195 23.74 -9.37 -1.07
C VAL A 195 24.76 -9.81 -0.04
N LYS A 196 25.78 -10.60 -0.44
CA LYS A 196 26.89 -10.97 0.46
C LYS A 196 27.67 -9.74 0.93
N ALA A 197 27.95 -8.79 0.04
CA ALA A 197 28.64 -7.56 0.41
C ALA A 197 27.83 -6.72 1.41
N ALA A 198 26.51 -6.60 1.22
CA ALA A 198 25.64 -5.90 2.17
C ALA A 198 25.58 -6.61 3.54
N ALA A 199 25.48 -7.94 3.55
CA ALA A 199 25.47 -8.73 4.77
C ALA A 199 26.82 -8.65 5.53
N HIS A 200 27.94 -8.61 4.81
CA HIS A 200 29.27 -8.42 5.40
C HIS A 200 29.41 -7.04 6.03
N ALA A 201 29.02 -5.99 5.30
CA ALA A 201 29.05 -4.62 5.84
C ALA A 201 28.14 -4.47 7.09
N ALA A 202 26.98 -5.14 7.11
CA ALA A 202 26.12 -5.16 8.28
C ALA A 202 26.76 -5.87 9.49
N ALA A 203 27.48 -6.98 9.25
CA ALA A 203 28.22 -7.66 10.31
C ALA A 203 29.35 -6.80 10.87
N GLU A 204 30.14 -6.16 9.98
CA GLU A 204 31.24 -5.26 10.39
C GLU A 204 30.76 -4.08 11.22
N LYS A 205 29.64 -3.46 10.82
CA LYS A 205 28.99 -2.36 11.55
C LYS A 205 28.69 -2.74 13.00
N ASP A 206 28.27 -3.98 13.23
CA ASP A 206 27.95 -4.52 14.55
C ASP A 206 29.18 -5.12 15.29
N GLY A 207 30.36 -5.03 14.70
CA GLY A 207 31.61 -5.58 15.27
C GLY A 207 31.71 -7.10 15.15
N ASN A 208 30.90 -7.74 14.32
CA ASN A 208 30.94 -9.18 14.06
C ASN A 208 31.84 -9.52 12.86
N LYS A 209 32.35 -10.74 12.83
CA LYS A 209 33.03 -11.32 11.67
C LYS A 209 32.02 -12.07 10.80
N GLY A 210 32.30 -12.14 9.50
CA GLY A 210 31.46 -12.88 8.55
C GLY A 210 30.30 -12.05 8.00
N TRP A 211 29.10 -12.61 7.92
CA TRP A 211 27.94 -12.05 7.24
C TRP A 211 26.73 -12.05 8.18
N LYS A 212 26.11 -10.91 8.36
CA LYS A 212 24.86 -10.76 9.13
C LYS A 212 23.65 -10.88 8.19
N LEU A 213 22.91 -11.98 8.33
CA LEU A 213 21.63 -12.16 7.66
C LEU A 213 20.49 -11.64 8.52
N THR A 214 19.49 -11.01 7.90
CA THR A 214 18.32 -10.42 8.56
C THR A 214 17.02 -10.88 7.88
N LEU A 215 15.87 -10.56 8.49
CA LEU A 215 14.54 -10.81 7.88
C LEU A 215 14.03 -9.66 7.01
N GLN A 216 14.82 -8.61 6.82
CA GLN A 216 14.49 -7.56 5.86
C GLN A 216 14.51 -8.12 4.42
N MET A 217 13.57 -7.69 3.59
CA MET A 217 13.33 -8.29 2.28
C MET A 217 14.55 -8.32 1.35
N PRO A 218 15.43 -7.28 1.30
CA PRO A 218 16.64 -7.32 0.46
C PRO A 218 17.67 -8.38 0.86
N CYS A 219 17.59 -8.91 2.08
CA CYS A 219 18.39 -10.03 2.54
C CYS A 219 17.62 -11.36 2.46
N TYR A 220 16.40 -11.39 2.97
CA TYR A 220 15.57 -12.59 3.09
C TYR A 220 15.26 -13.22 1.73
N LEU A 221 14.71 -12.45 0.79
CA LEU A 221 14.29 -12.98 -0.51
C LEU A 221 15.45 -13.57 -1.32
N PRO A 222 16.59 -12.88 -1.49
CA PRO A 222 17.75 -13.45 -2.18
C PRO A 222 18.26 -14.75 -1.57
N VAL A 223 18.32 -14.84 -0.24
CA VAL A 223 18.74 -16.07 0.43
C VAL A 223 17.75 -17.20 0.16
N GLN A 224 16.43 -16.96 0.25
CA GLN A 224 15.40 -17.95 -0.07
C GLN A 224 15.47 -18.40 -1.53
N THR A 225 15.83 -17.51 -2.44
CA THR A 225 15.82 -17.77 -3.88
C THR A 225 17.09 -18.46 -4.37
N TRP A 226 18.26 -18.06 -3.82
CA TRP A 226 19.54 -18.46 -4.43
C TRP A 226 20.49 -19.24 -3.52
N ALA A 227 20.33 -19.21 -2.20
CA ALA A 227 21.21 -19.98 -1.34
C ALA A 227 21.08 -21.50 -1.61
N GLU A 228 22.22 -22.16 -1.87
CA GLU A 228 22.25 -23.62 -2.09
C GLU A 228 22.08 -24.40 -0.78
N ASP A 229 22.51 -23.80 0.35
CA ASP A 229 22.31 -24.38 1.68
C ASP A 229 20.82 -24.42 2.06
N ARG A 230 20.25 -25.62 1.98
CA ARG A 230 18.83 -25.87 2.26
C ARG A 230 18.47 -25.58 3.72
N ASP A 231 19.37 -25.91 4.64
CA ASP A 231 19.16 -25.69 6.07
C ASP A 231 19.15 -24.19 6.38
N LEU A 232 19.99 -23.41 5.69
CA LEU A 232 19.98 -21.96 5.81
C LEU A 232 18.63 -21.38 5.33
N ARG A 233 18.09 -21.85 4.20
CA ARG A 233 16.76 -21.42 3.73
C ARG A 233 15.66 -21.78 4.75
N GLU A 234 15.71 -22.98 5.35
CA GLU A 234 14.74 -23.38 6.40
C GLU A 234 14.83 -22.47 7.61
N ILE A 235 16.06 -22.16 8.11
CA ILE A 235 16.26 -21.29 9.27
C ILE A 235 15.62 -19.92 9.04
N LEU A 236 15.92 -19.27 7.92
CA LEU A 236 15.36 -17.96 7.61
C LEU A 236 13.84 -18.03 7.37
N TYR A 237 13.35 -19.05 6.65
CA TYR A 237 11.93 -19.22 6.42
C TYR A 237 11.18 -19.37 7.74
N ARG A 238 11.67 -20.23 8.65
CA ARG A 238 11.07 -20.46 9.95
C ARG A 238 11.02 -19.18 10.78
N ALA A 239 12.13 -18.46 10.86
CA ALA A 239 12.22 -17.22 11.58
C ALA A 239 11.22 -16.18 11.01
N SER A 240 11.15 -16.06 9.68
CA SER A 240 10.21 -15.17 9.02
C SER A 240 8.75 -15.56 9.24
N ALA A 241 8.43 -16.85 9.09
CA ALA A 241 7.06 -17.36 9.17
C ALA A 241 6.48 -17.35 10.59
N GLN A 242 7.32 -17.25 11.60
CA GLN A 242 6.96 -17.25 13.03
C GLN A 242 7.08 -15.86 13.68
N ARG A 243 7.37 -14.81 12.92
CA ARG A 243 7.48 -13.46 13.47
C ARG A 243 6.20 -13.02 14.17
N ALA A 244 6.37 -12.27 15.26
CA ALA A 244 5.30 -11.70 16.06
C ALA A 244 4.24 -12.72 16.48
N SER A 245 4.67 -13.93 16.87
CA SER A 245 3.79 -15.01 17.28
C SER A 245 4.29 -15.67 18.58
N GLU A 246 3.54 -16.62 19.09
CA GLU A 246 3.84 -17.41 20.30
C GLU A 246 5.15 -18.22 20.22
N PHE A 247 5.81 -18.24 19.08
CA PHE A 247 7.13 -18.88 18.90
C PHE A 247 8.30 -17.96 19.18
N GLY A 248 8.06 -16.67 19.36
CA GLY A 248 9.07 -15.64 19.58
C GLY A 248 9.03 -15.05 21.00
N ASP A 249 9.30 -13.73 21.07
CA ASP A 249 9.18 -12.96 22.31
C ASP A 249 7.70 -12.70 22.62
N ASP A 250 7.24 -13.11 23.81
CA ASP A 250 5.87 -12.92 24.28
C ASP A 250 5.42 -11.46 24.23
N ALA A 251 6.34 -10.50 24.37
CA ALA A 251 6.03 -9.07 24.30
C ALA A 251 5.64 -8.62 22.88
N LEU A 252 6.08 -9.37 21.87
CA LEU A 252 5.83 -9.11 20.44
C LEU A 252 4.75 -10.03 19.83
N ASP A 253 4.15 -10.92 20.63
CA ASP A 253 3.12 -11.85 20.15
C ASP A 253 1.82 -11.10 19.79
N ASN A 254 1.38 -11.24 18.54
CA ASN A 254 0.15 -10.65 18.02
C ASN A 254 -1.10 -11.55 18.19
N SER A 255 -0.98 -12.74 18.78
CA SER A 255 -2.14 -13.65 18.96
C SER A 255 -3.30 -12.96 19.68
N GLY A 256 -3.03 -12.41 20.86
CA GLY A 256 -4.05 -11.69 21.63
C GLY A 256 -4.55 -10.40 20.96
N ASN A 257 -3.68 -9.71 20.19
CA ASN A 257 -4.08 -8.53 19.42
C ASN A 257 -5.07 -8.91 18.31
N ILE A 258 -4.83 -10.01 17.59
CA ILE A 258 -5.72 -10.53 16.54
C ILE A 258 -7.10 -10.83 17.11
N ASP A 259 -7.17 -11.65 18.16
CA ASP A 259 -8.43 -12.04 18.80
C ASP A 259 -9.22 -10.80 19.25
N ARG A 260 -8.54 -9.87 19.89
CA ARG A 260 -9.18 -8.65 20.39
C ARG A 260 -9.66 -7.73 19.28
N ILE A 261 -8.86 -7.53 18.22
CA ILE A 261 -9.25 -6.74 17.03
C ILE A 261 -10.50 -7.33 16.39
N LEU A 262 -10.56 -8.64 16.20
CA LEU A 262 -11.71 -9.30 15.57
C LEU A 262 -12.98 -9.18 16.43
N ALA A 263 -12.87 -9.36 17.74
CA ALA A 263 -13.99 -9.19 18.66
C ALA A 263 -14.54 -7.75 18.63
N LEU A 264 -13.66 -6.76 18.66
CA LEU A 264 -14.03 -5.35 18.61
C LEU A 264 -14.67 -4.95 17.27
N ARG A 265 -14.17 -5.48 16.15
CA ARG A 265 -14.76 -5.26 14.82
C ARG A 265 -16.16 -5.84 14.71
N ALA A 266 -16.38 -7.06 15.22
CA ALA A 266 -17.70 -7.68 15.25
C ALA A 266 -18.68 -6.86 16.11
N GLU A 267 -18.25 -6.41 17.29
CA GLU A 267 -19.06 -5.56 18.16
C GLU A 267 -19.39 -4.20 17.53
N LEU A 268 -18.41 -3.55 16.87
CA LEU A 268 -18.59 -2.28 16.17
C LEU A 268 -19.65 -2.40 15.07
N ALA A 269 -19.57 -3.43 14.25
CA ALA A 269 -20.53 -3.67 13.17
C ALA A 269 -21.95 -3.90 13.73
N ALA A 270 -22.09 -4.69 14.81
CA ALA A 270 -23.36 -4.94 15.47
C ALA A 270 -23.97 -3.67 16.06
N LEU A 271 -23.17 -2.77 16.68
CA LEU A 271 -23.64 -1.47 17.16
C LEU A 271 -24.29 -0.62 16.07
N LEU A 272 -23.77 -0.70 14.84
CA LEU A 272 -24.29 0.02 13.68
C LEU A 272 -25.40 -0.71 12.94
N GLY A 273 -25.80 -1.91 13.40
CA GLY A 273 -26.86 -2.71 12.80
C GLY A 273 -26.44 -3.55 11.61
N PHE A 274 -25.13 -3.71 11.36
CA PHE A 274 -24.61 -4.62 10.33
C PHE A 274 -24.53 -6.05 10.88
N GLY A 275 -24.77 -7.03 9.99
CA GLY A 275 -24.64 -8.44 10.34
C GLY A 275 -23.20 -8.90 10.53
N SER A 276 -22.25 -8.19 9.94
CA SER A 276 -20.81 -8.47 10.05
C SER A 276 -19.94 -7.24 9.79
N TYR A 277 -18.67 -7.30 10.19
CA TYR A 277 -17.71 -6.26 9.83
C TYR A 277 -17.46 -6.20 8.31
N GLY A 278 -17.58 -7.33 7.61
CA GLY A 278 -17.51 -7.37 6.15
C GLY A 278 -18.60 -6.49 5.50
N GLU A 279 -19.85 -6.56 5.97
CA GLU A 279 -20.93 -5.69 5.50
C GLU A 279 -20.63 -4.21 5.78
N TYR A 280 -20.18 -3.89 6.98
CA TYR A 280 -19.76 -2.53 7.34
C TYR A 280 -18.65 -2.02 6.42
N SER A 281 -17.65 -2.86 6.15
CA SER A 281 -16.50 -2.51 5.32
C SER A 281 -16.86 -2.23 3.86
N VAL A 282 -17.74 -3.03 3.26
CA VAL A 282 -18.14 -2.85 1.85
C VAL A 282 -19.11 -1.69 1.65
N ALA A 283 -19.72 -1.14 2.70
CA ALA A 283 -20.65 -0.01 2.61
C ALA A 283 -20.06 1.25 1.95
N THR A 284 -18.73 1.35 1.85
CA THR A 284 -17.99 2.46 1.22
C THR A 284 -17.25 2.04 -0.05
N LYS A 285 -17.51 0.84 -0.59
CA LYS A 285 -16.78 0.24 -1.71
C LYS A 285 -17.67 0.06 -2.96
N MET A 286 -17.10 -0.39 -4.07
CA MET A 286 -17.84 -0.72 -5.28
C MET A 286 -18.67 -2.00 -5.11
N ALA A 287 -18.11 -3.01 -4.42
CA ALA A 287 -18.85 -4.24 -4.11
C ALA A 287 -20.04 -3.96 -3.20
N GLN A 288 -21.16 -4.66 -3.44
CA GLN A 288 -22.43 -4.40 -2.76
C GLN A 288 -22.52 -5.09 -1.40
N ASP A 289 -21.95 -6.30 -1.31
CA ASP A 289 -21.97 -7.12 -0.11
C ASP A 289 -20.83 -8.15 -0.09
N PRO A 290 -20.55 -8.79 1.07
CA PRO A 290 -19.53 -9.84 1.18
C PRO A 290 -19.78 -11.06 0.30
N ALA A 291 -21.04 -11.37 -0.05
CA ALA A 291 -21.37 -12.53 -0.87
C ALA A 291 -20.93 -12.32 -2.33
N GLU A 292 -21.10 -11.10 -2.87
CA GLU A 292 -20.57 -10.72 -4.18
C GLU A 292 -19.04 -10.87 -4.22
N VAL A 293 -18.34 -10.38 -3.20
CA VAL A 293 -16.87 -10.51 -3.10
C VAL A 293 -16.44 -11.98 -3.05
N LEU A 294 -17.06 -12.79 -2.19
CA LEU A 294 -16.76 -14.22 -2.08
C LEU A 294 -17.06 -14.98 -3.39
N GLY A 295 -18.17 -14.62 -4.06
CA GLY A 295 -18.53 -15.16 -5.38
C GLY A 295 -17.47 -14.86 -6.43
N PHE A 296 -17.03 -13.61 -6.52
CA PHE A 296 -15.96 -13.16 -7.42
C PHE A 296 -14.64 -13.90 -7.17
N LEU A 297 -14.18 -13.96 -5.92
CA LEU A 297 -12.92 -14.63 -5.56
C LEU A 297 -12.96 -16.14 -5.87
N ARG A 298 -14.11 -16.81 -5.62
CA ARG A 298 -14.30 -18.23 -5.91
C ARG A 298 -14.40 -18.54 -7.40
N ASP A 299 -15.01 -17.66 -8.19
CA ASP A 299 -15.01 -17.79 -9.66
C ASP A 299 -13.58 -17.72 -10.20
N LEU A 300 -12.80 -16.73 -9.78
CA LEU A 300 -11.39 -16.64 -10.14
C LEU A 300 -10.57 -17.85 -9.68
N ALA A 301 -10.81 -18.35 -8.46
CA ALA A 301 -10.13 -19.53 -7.93
C ALA A 301 -10.44 -20.78 -8.77
N THR A 302 -11.69 -20.94 -9.19
CA THR A 302 -12.12 -22.05 -10.05
C THR A 302 -11.37 -22.04 -11.38
N ARG A 303 -11.16 -20.86 -11.96
CA ARG A 303 -10.41 -20.67 -13.22
C ARG A 303 -8.91 -20.86 -13.04
N ALA A 304 -8.32 -20.32 -11.96
CA ALA A 304 -6.88 -20.33 -11.74
C ALA A 304 -6.33 -21.66 -11.20
N LYS A 305 -7.12 -22.41 -10.40
CA LYS A 305 -6.66 -23.62 -9.71
C LYS A 305 -6.11 -24.72 -10.63
N PRO A 306 -6.67 -25.01 -11.82
CA PRO A 306 -6.07 -25.97 -12.75
C PRO A 306 -4.66 -25.58 -13.21
N PHE A 307 -4.42 -24.29 -13.46
CA PHE A 307 -3.11 -23.75 -13.83
C PHE A 307 -2.14 -23.86 -12.65
N ALA A 308 -2.58 -23.48 -11.45
CA ALA A 308 -1.79 -23.59 -10.24
C ALA A 308 -1.39 -25.04 -9.92
N ALA A 309 -2.31 -25.99 -10.10
CA ALA A 309 -2.02 -27.41 -9.92
C ALA A 309 -1.00 -27.94 -10.92
N LYS A 310 -1.06 -27.49 -12.18
CA LYS A 310 -0.07 -27.80 -13.21
C LYS A 310 1.28 -27.19 -12.83
N ASP A 311 1.34 -25.90 -12.49
CA ASP A 311 2.56 -25.24 -12.06
C ASP A 311 3.24 -26.00 -10.91
N ARG A 312 2.44 -26.41 -9.90
CA ARG A 312 2.94 -27.16 -8.75
C ARG A 312 3.49 -28.54 -9.12
N ALA A 313 2.79 -29.28 -9.96
CA ALA A 313 3.20 -30.61 -10.40
C ALA A 313 4.53 -30.55 -11.20
N GLU A 314 4.66 -29.58 -12.09
CA GLU A 314 5.88 -29.34 -12.86
C GLU A 314 7.06 -28.97 -11.95
N LEU A 315 6.82 -28.13 -10.94
CA LEU A 315 7.85 -27.74 -9.98
C LEU A 315 8.32 -28.93 -9.13
N GLU A 316 7.41 -29.77 -8.65
CA GLU A 316 7.73 -30.97 -7.89
C GLU A 316 8.52 -32.00 -8.72
N GLN A 317 8.13 -32.20 -9.97
CA GLN A 317 8.85 -33.05 -10.88
C GLN A 317 10.28 -32.56 -11.10
N PHE A 318 10.44 -31.27 -11.41
CA PHE A 318 11.77 -30.67 -11.63
C PHE A 318 12.64 -30.76 -10.38
N ALA A 319 12.09 -30.46 -9.21
CA ALA A 319 12.81 -30.53 -7.94
C ALA A 319 13.35 -31.92 -7.66
N ARG A 320 12.56 -32.94 -7.90
CA ARG A 320 12.93 -34.36 -7.73
C ARG A 320 14.01 -34.80 -8.73
N GLU A 321 13.78 -34.52 -10.02
CA GLU A 321 14.62 -35.04 -11.11
C GLU A 321 15.93 -34.26 -11.26
N GLN A 322 15.94 -32.94 -11.01
CA GLN A 322 17.07 -32.08 -11.31
C GLN A 322 17.79 -31.54 -10.06
N LEU A 323 17.07 -31.43 -8.92
CA LEU A 323 17.63 -30.88 -7.69
C LEU A 323 17.82 -31.91 -6.58
N GLY A 324 17.34 -33.15 -6.77
CA GLY A 324 17.41 -34.20 -5.74
C GLY A 324 16.55 -33.92 -4.50
N ILE A 325 15.53 -33.04 -4.64
CA ILE A 325 14.60 -32.70 -3.56
C ILE A 325 13.37 -33.58 -3.71
N GLU A 326 13.33 -34.71 -2.98
CA GLU A 326 12.23 -35.67 -3.04
C GLU A 326 10.88 -35.09 -2.62
N GLN A 327 10.88 -34.19 -1.63
CA GLN A 327 9.69 -33.50 -1.15
C GLN A 327 9.96 -32.02 -0.97
N LEU A 328 9.30 -31.20 -1.80
CA LEU A 328 9.35 -29.75 -1.71
C LEU A 328 8.72 -29.26 -0.41
N GLN A 329 9.51 -28.53 0.35
CA GLN A 329 9.05 -27.78 1.51
C GLN A 329 8.83 -26.31 1.15
N ALA A 330 8.21 -25.56 2.06
CA ALA A 330 7.92 -24.16 1.82
C ALA A 330 9.18 -23.32 1.53
N TRP A 331 10.29 -23.62 2.17
CA TRP A 331 11.59 -22.96 1.96
C TRP A 331 12.35 -23.42 0.70
N ASP A 332 11.82 -24.39 -0.03
CA ASP A 332 12.38 -24.83 -1.29
C ASP A 332 11.71 -24.19 -2.50
N LEU A 333 10.50 -23.60 -2.32
CA LEU A 333 9.65 -23.16 -3.43
C LEU A 333 10.33 -22.07 -4.29
N ALA A 334 10.85 -21.02 -3.66
CA ALA A 334 11.50 -19.92 -4.38
C ALA A 334 12.77 -20.42 -5.09
N PHE A 335 13.60 -21.23 -4.41
CA PHE A 335 14.82 -21.81 -4.94
C PHE A 335 14.55 -22.71 -6.15
N ALA A 336 13.62 -23.65 -6.02
CA ALA A 336 13.27 -24.59 -7.09
C ALA A 336 12.61 -23.86 -8.29
N ALA A 337 11.76 -22.86 -8.01
CA ALA A 337 11.09 -22.06 -9.04
C ALA A 337 12.11 -21.26 -9.86
N ASP A 338 13.11 -20.64 -9.24
CA ASP A 338 14.17 -19.92 -9.94
C ASP A 338 14.98 -20.86 -10.85
N ARG A 339 15.38 -22.03 -10.36
CA ARG A 339 16.10 -23.04 -11.13
C ARG A 339 15.28 -23.58 -12.32
N LEU A 340 13.99 -23.86 -12.11
CA LEU A 340 13.08 -24.28 -13.19
C LEU A 340 12.90 -23.18 -14.23
N LYS A 341 12.73 -21.92 -13.79
CA LYS A 341 12.63 -20.75 -14.67
C LYS A 341 13.87 -20.57 -15.54
N GLN A 342 15.06 -20.70 -14.93
CA GLN A 342 16.33 -20.66 -15.66
C GLN A 342 16.45 -21.81 -16.67
N ALA A 343 16.13 -23.04 -16.27
CA ALA A 343 16.20 -24.20 -17.15
C ALA A 343 15.25 -24.11 -18.34
N ARG A 344 14.04 -23.57 -18.13
CA ARG A 344 12.99 -23.48 -19.16
C ARG A 344 13.18 -22.33 -20.13
N TYR A 345 13.54 -21.14 -19.61
CA TYR A 345 13.56 -19.91 -20.40
C TYR A 345 14.96 -19.35 -20.63
N SER A 346 16.01 -20.00 -20.11
CA SER A 346 17.36 -19.45 -20.07
C SER A 346 17.38 -18.01 -19.52
N TYR A 347 16.51 -17.76 -18.54
CA TYR A 347 16.28 -16.46 -17.91
C TYR A 347 16.84 -16.45 -16.49
N SER A 348 17.71 -15.49 -16.21
CA SER A 348 18.23 -15.22 -14.88
C SER A 348 17.76 -13.85 -14.42
N GLU A 349 17.06 -13.79 -13.27
CA GLU A 349 16.66 -12.52 -12.66
C GLU A 349 17.89 -11.70 -12.25
N GLN A 350 18.97 -12.35 -11.82
CA GLN A 350 20.23 -11.69 -11.49
C GLN A 350 20.92 -11.09 -12.73
N GLU A 351 20.85 -11.74 -13.90
CA GLU A 351 21.33 -11.17 -15.15
C GLU A 351 20.54 -9.93 -15.53
N VAL A 352 19.22 -10.01 -15.47
CA VAL A 352 18.32 -8.90 -15.83
C VAL A 352 18.47 -7.73 -14.86
N LYS A 353 18.61 -8.00 -13.55
CA LYS A 353 18.81 -6.99 -12.51
C LYS A 353 19.99 -6.07 -12.80
N GLN A 354 21.05 -6.56 -13.44
CA GLN A 354 22.24 -5.76 -13.78
C GLN A 354 21.94 -4.59 -14.73
N TYR A 355 20.82 -4.64 -15.45
CA TYR A 355 20.41 -3.60 -16.41
C TYR A 355 19.50 -2.53 -15.79
N PHE A 356 18.83 -2.83 -14.68
CA PHE A 356 17.90 -1.91 -14.02
C PHE A 356 18.61 -1.09 -12.93
N THR A 357 19.51 -0.19 -13.34
CA THR A 357 20.13 0.74 -12.40
C THR A 357 19.15 1.83 -11.96
N GLU A 358 19.19 2.26 -10.69
CA GLU A 358 18.30 3.29 -10.16
C GLU A 358 18.17 4.52 -11.08
N PRO A 359 19.26 5.17 -11.53
CA PRO A 359 19.12 6.37 -12.37
C PRO A 359 18.39 6.12 -13.68
N LYS A 360 18.58 4.93 -14.27
CA LYS A 360 17.93 4.55 -15.53
C LYS A 360 16.46 4.22 -15.34
N VAL A 361 16.13 3.49 -14.27
CA VAL A 361 14.75 3.16 -13.94
C VAL A 361 13.94 4.43 -13.67
N LEU A 362 14.48 5.36 -12.87
CA LEU A 362 13.83 6.65 -12.62
C LEU A 362 13.68 7.48 -13.91
N GLY A 363 14.71 7.55 -14.73
CA GLY A 363 14.64 8.23 -16.03
C GLY A 363 13.57 7.64 -16.96
N GLY A 364 13.45 6.30 -16.98
CA GLY A 364 12.42 5.59 -17.76
C GLY A 364 11.01 5.85 -17.22
N LEU A 365 10.83 5.77 -15.92
CA LEU A 365 9.55 6.10 -15.27
C LEU A 365 9.11 7.53 -15.60
N PHE A 366 10.02 8.51 -15.51
CA PHE A 366 9.72 9.91 -15.81
C PHE A 366 9.39 10.10 -17.30
N SER A 367 10.06 9.37 -18.19
CA SER A 367 9.74 9.34 -19.62
C SER A 367 8.34 8.79 -19.91
N VAL A 368 7.92 7.73 -19.21
CA VAL A 368 6.56 7.19 -19.34
C VAL A 368 5.52 8.23 -18.90
N ILE A 369 5.76 8.92 -17.79
CA ILE A 369 4.87 9.99 -17.30
C ILE A 369 4.76 11.13 -18.35
N GLU A 370 5.87 11.52 -18.95
CA GLU A 370 5.87 12.56 -20.00
C GLU A 370 5.11 12.12 -21.24
N GLN A 371 5.32 10.89 -21.70
CA GLN A 371 4.65 10.33 -22.88
C GLN A 371 3.14 10.17 -22.69
N LEU A 372 2.71 9.71 -21.52
CA LEU A 372 1.30 9.48 -21.22
C LEU A 372 0.54 10.78 -20.94
N TYR A 373 1.15 11.71 -20.20
CA TYR A 373 0.44 12.82 -19.59
C TYR A 373 0.95 14.20 -19.99
N GLY A 374 2.07 14.28 -20.73
CA GLY A 374 2.69 15.55 -21.12
C GLY A 374 3.32 16.30 -19.96
N LEU A 375 3.67 15.62 -18.88
CA LEU A 375 4.20 16.19 -17.64
C LEU A 375 5.68 15.86 -17.47
N ARG A 376 6.47 16.79 -16.96
CA ARG A 376 7.90 16.59 -16.71
C ARG A 376 8.18 16.48 -15.21
N VAL A 377 8.95 15.47 -14.85
CA VAL A 377 9.49 15.31 -13.50
C VAL A 377 10.88 15.94 -13.44
N GLN A 378 11.11 16.76 -12.43
CA GLN A 378 12.37 17.45 -12.19
C GLN A 378 12.80 17.23 -10.74
N GLU A 379 14.06 16.88 -10.53
CA GLU A 379 14.63 16.83 -9.18
C GLU A 379 14.69 18.23 -8.58
N ASP A 380 14.39 18.34 -7.30
CA ASP A 380 14.35 19.58 -6.55
C ASP A 380 14.89 19.35 -5.13
N SER A 381 14.97 20.40 -4.34
CA SER A 381 15.48 20.31 -2.96
C SER A 381 14.36 20.58 -1.96
N ALA A 382 14.32 19.76 -0.92
CA ALA A 382 13.42 19.91 0.22
C ALA A 382 14.09 19.41 1.50
N PRO A 383 13.62 19.84 2.69
CA PRO A 383 13.95 19.17 3.95
C PRO A 383 13.50 17.70 3.90
N VAL A 384 14.37 16.78 4.34
CA VAL A 384 14.13 15.33 4.31
C VAL A 384 14.35 14.71 5.69
N TRP A 385 13.84 13.51 5.93
CA TRP A 385 13.98 12.76 7.19
C TRP A 385 15.18 11.81 7.20
N HIS A 386 15.73 11.52 6.02
CA HIS A 386 16.90 10.65 5.86
C HIS A 386 17.69 11.05 4.61
N GLU A 387 19.00 10.82 4.62
CA GLU A 387 19.92 11.20 3.52
C GLU A 387 19.64 10.54 2.18
N ASP A 388 19.00 9.36 2.18
CA ASP A 388 18.64 8.65 0.95
C ASP A 388 17.36 9.21 0.28
N VAL A 389 16.61 10.05 0.95
CA VAL A 389 15.35 10.55 0.43
C VAL A 389 15.60 11.62 -0.61
N ARG A 390 15.01 11.44 -1.77
CA ARG A 390 15.06 12.39 -2.87
C ARG A 390 13.74 13.12 -3.00
N PHE A 391 13.77 14.31 -3.57
CA PHE A 391 12.58 15.16 -3.74
C PHE A 391 12.43 15.60 -5.18
N PHE A 392 11.19 15.61 -5.68
CA PHE A 392 10.87 15.90 -7.06
C PHE A 392 9.65 16.79 -7.18
N ARG A 393 9.61 17.57 -8.26
CA ARG A 393 8.44 18.34 -8.70
C ARG A 393 7.94 17.86 -10.05
N LEU A 394 6.64 17.84 -10.21
CA LEU A 394 5.93 17.52 -11.44
C LEU A 394 5.42 18.84 -12.04
N VAL A 395 5.79 19.14 -13.28
CA VAL A 395 5.42 20.37 -13.96
C VAL A 395 4.75 20.09 -15.30
N ASP A 396 3.83 20.98 -15.70
CA ASP A 396 3.19 20.90 -17.01
C ASP A 396 4.10 21.43 -18.14
N ALA A 397 3.60 21.42 -19.37
CA ALA A 397 4.34 21.90 -20.56
C ALA A 397 4.72 23.39 -20.48
N GLN A 398 4.01 24.19 -19.69
CA GLN A 398 4.27 25.60 -19.44
C GLN A 398 5.24 25.83 -18.27
N GLY A 399 5.61 24.76 -17.56
CA GLY A 399 6.46 24.82 -16.38
C GLY A 399 5.72 25.15 -15.08
N ALA A 400 4.39 25.16 -15.10
CA ALA A 400 3.59 25.35 -13.89
C ALA A 400 3.63 24.11 -13.01
N LEU A 401 3.70 24.32 -11.69
CA LEU A 401 3.75 23.26 -10.71
C LEU A 401 2.40 22.53 -10.64
N VAL A 402 2.42 21.21 -10.87
CA VAL A 402 1.27 20.32 -10.74
C VAL A 402 1.24 19.68 -9.35
N GLY A 403 2.36 19.15 -8.89
CA GLY A 403 2.51 18.54 -7.58
C GLY A 403 3.96 18.18 -7.29
N GLN A 404 4.21 17.63 -6.10
CA GLN A 404 5.57 17.30 -5.64
C GLN A 404 5.55 15.95 -4.92
N PHE A 405 6.70 15.25 -4.87
CA PHE A 405 6.80 14.00 -4.14
C PHE A 405 8.18 13.76 -3.54
N TYR A 406 8.18 13.11 -2.39
CA TYR A 406 9.37 12.50 -1.79
C TYR A 406 9.48 11.05 -2.27
N LEU A 407 10.70 10.60 -2.49
CA LEU A 407 11.03 9.24 -2.91
C LEU A 407 12.01 8.61 -1.92
N ASP A 408 11.55 7.63 -1.15
CA ASP A 408 12.30 6.91 -0.13
C ASP A 408 12.39 5.42 -0.52
N LEU A 409 13.45 5.06 -1.26
CA LEU A 409 13.55 3.76 -1.94
C LEU A 409 14.09 2.62 -1.07
N TYR A 410 14.94 2.92 -0.08
CA TYR A 410 15.79 1.88 0.51
C TYR A 410 15.32 1.39 1.87
N ALA A 411 15.47 0.07 2.09
CA ALA A 411 15.24 -0.55 3.39
C ALA A 411 16.29 -0.08 4.41
N ARG A 412 15.87 0.06 5.67
CA ARG A 412 16.71 0.36 6.82
C ARG A 412 16.05 -0.04 8.12
N GLU A 413 16.81 -0.17 9.18
CA GLU A 413 16.31 -0.37 10.53
C GLU A 413 15.35 0.77 10.94
N GLY A 414 14.29 0.45 11.65
CA GLY A 414 13.26 1.40 12.06
C GLY A 414 12.34 1.88 10.93
N LYS A 415 12.44 1.33 9.74
CA LYS A 415 11.51 1.60 8.62
C LYS A 415 10.58 0.42 8.42
N ARG A 416 9.27 0.70 8.42
CA ARG A 416 8.23 -0.31 8.15
C ARG A 416 8.48 -0.99 6.79
N GLY A 417 8.36 -2.30 6.75
CA GLY A 417 8.50 -3.09 5.52
C GLY A 417 7.33 -2.92 4.55
N GLY A 418 7.54 -3.35 3.30
CA GLY A 418 6.59 -3.19 2.21
C GLY A 418 6.86 -1.93 1.38
N ALA A 419 5.95 -1.61 0.48
CA ALA A 419 5.94 -0.35 -0.26
C ALA A 419 4.58 0.31 -0.07
N TRP A 420 4.53 1.63 -0.15
CA TRP A 420 3.28 2.39 -0.04
C TRP A 420 3.44 3.82 -0.55
N MET A 421 2.36 4.37 -1.06
CA MET A 421 2.18 5.80 -1.22
C MET A 421 1.34 6.34 -0.05
N ASP A 422 1.65 7.56 0.41
CA ASP A 422 0.82 8.29 1.37
C ASP A 422 0.80 9.78 1.01
N ASP A 423 -0.25 10.48 1.42
CA ASP A 423 -0.38 11.91 1.17
C ASP A 423 0.21 12.74 2.31
N CYS A 424 1.09 13.68 1.97
CA CYS A 424 1.58 14.70 2.89
C CYS A 424 0.65 15.91 2.94
N ARG A 425 0.10 16.24 1.78
CA ARG A 425 -0.77 17.39 1.57
C ARG A 425 -1.62 17.17 0.33
N ASN A 426 -2.93 17.32 0.46
CA ASN A 426 -3.83 17.14 -0.66
C ASN A 426 -4.01 18.44 -1.48
N ARG A 427 -4.52 18.31 -2.71
CA ARG A 427 -4.93 19.47 -3.51
C ARG A 427 -6.18 20.11 -2.90
N ARG A 428 -6.17 21.44 -2.85
CA ARG A 428 -7.30 22.22 -2.37
C ARG A 428 -7.38 23.58 -3.06
N VAL A 429 -8.59 24.05 -3.35
CA VAL A 429 -8.86 25.44 -3.70
C VAL A 429 -9.39 26.15 -2.47
N ARG A 430 -8.66 27.14 -1.96
CA ARG A 430 -9.04 27.89 -0.77
C ARG A 430 -10.07 28.97 -1.08
N THR A 431 -10.72 29.50 -0.05
CA THR A 431 -11.74 30.55 -0.17
C THR A 431 -11.23 31.84 -0.83
N ASP A 432 -9.93 32.14 -0.74
CA ASP A 432 -9.27 33.26 -1.41
C ASP A 432 -8.89 32.99 -2.87
N GLY A 433 -9.23 31.80 -3.40
CA GLY A 433 -8.90 31.36 -4.75
C GLY A 433 -7.50 30.78 -4.91
N SER A 434 -6.67 30.79 -3.87
CA SER A 434 -5.34 30.17 -3.93
C SER A 434 -5.45 28.66 -4.04
N VAL A 435 -4.52 28.04 -4.79
CA VAL A 435 -4.47 26.59 -4.98
C VAL A 435 -3.33 26.01 -4.16
N GLN A 436 -3.67 25.12 -3.23
CA GLN A 436 -2.71 24.25 -2.58
C GLN A 436 -2.43 23.06 -3.50
N THR A 437 -1.16 22.88 -3.89
CA THR A 437 -0.74 21.74 -4.72
C THR A 437 -0.54 20.48 -3.88
N PRO A 438 -0.81 19.29 -4.44
CA PRO A 438 -0.62 18.02 -3.74
C PRO A 438 0.87 17.71 -3.52
N LEU A 439 1.16 16.99 -2.43
CA LEU A 439 2.48 16.51 -2.05
C LEU A 439 2.34 15.10 -1.49
N VAL A 440 3.12 14.15 -2.00
CA VAL A 440 3.02 12.73 -1.59
C VAL A 440 4.38 12.16 -1.19
N TYR A 441 4.31 11.04 -0.47
CA TYR A 441 5.42 10.15 -0.19
C TYR A 441 5.31 8.90 -1.05
N LEU A 442 6.42 8.49 -1.67
CA LEU A 442 6.57 7.19 -2.31
C LEU A 442 7.65 6.44 -1.54
N VAL A 443 7.28 5.37 -0.88
CA VAL A 443 8.15 4.63 0.03
C VAL A 443 8.28 3.20 -0.45
N CYS A 444 9.53 2.73 -0.60
CA CYS A 444 9.87 1.35 -0.93
C CYS A 444 10.89 0.80 0.08
N ASN A 445 11.23 -0.48 -0.07
CA ASN A 445 12.22 -1.15 0.79
C ASN A 445 13.19 -1.99 -0.07
N PHE A 446 13.83 -1.36 -1.05
CA PHE A 446 14.79 -1.98 -1.97
C PHE A 446 16.17 -2.11 -1.35
N GLY A 447 17.02 -2.92 -1.98
CA GLY A 447 18.43 -3.02 -1.62
C GLY A 447 19.23 -1.79 -2.09
N ARG A 448 20.19 -1.35 -1.29
CA ARG A 448 21.09 -0.24 -1.66
C ARG A 448 22.17 -0.71 -2.65
N GLY A 449 22.75 0.23 -3.38
CA GLY A 449 23.99 0.02 -4.09
C GLY A 449 25.16 -0.24 -3.13
N ALA A 450 26.14 -1.01 -3.59
CA ALA A 450 27.32 -1.35 -2.83
C ALA A 450 28.60 -1.01 -3.61
N ASN A 451 29.71 -0.81 -2.88
CA ASN A 451 31.04 -0.59 -3.46
C ASN A 451 31.09 0.59 -4.46
N GLY A 452 30.33 1.66 -4.22
CA GLY A 452 30.30 2.86 -5.06
C GLY A 452 29.53 2.70 -6.37
N LYS A 453 28.85 1.56 -6.59
CA LYS A 453 27.97 1.33 -7.72
C LYS A 453 26.54 1.79 -7.36
N PRO A 454 25.74 2.26 -8.34
CA PRO A 454 24.33 2.55 -8.11
C PRO A 454 23.58 1.28 -7.70
N ALA A 455 22.46 1.44 -7.01
CA ALA A 455 21.53 0.34 -6.76
C ALA A 455 21.04 -0.26 -8.08
N THR A 456 20.89 -1.58 -8.10
CA THR A 456 20.24 -2.30 -9.18
C THR A 456 18.98 -2.95 -8.66
N PHE A 457 17.90 -2.89 -9.44
CA PHE A 457 16.58 -3.38 -9.03
C PHE A 457 16.22 -4.66 -9.79
N SER A 458 15.63 -5.62 -9.10
CA SER A 458 14.93 -6.71 -9.77
C SER A 458 13.77 -6.15 -10.59
N HIS A 459 13.30 -6.89 -11.59
CA HIS A 459 12.13 -6.46 -12.35
C HIS A 459 10.89 -6.27 -11.48
N ASN A 460 10.75 -7.07 -10.43
CA ASN A 460 9.68 -6.92 -9.45
C ASN A 460 9.79 -5.61 -8.66
N GLU A 461 11.00 -5.19 -8.26
CA GLU A 461 11.22 -3.89 -7.60
C GLU A 461 10.91 -2.72 -8.55
N VAL A 462 11.25 -2.85 -9.84
CA VAL A 462 10.85 -1.86 -10.87
C VAL A 462 9.33 -1.78 -10.97
N THR A 463 8.65 -2.91 -11.05
CA THR A 463 7.19 -2.98 -11.09
C THR A 463 6.56 -2.36 -9.84
N THR A 464 7.11 -2.62 -8.65
CA THR A 464 6.67 -2.00 -7.39
C THR A 464 6.82 -0.47 -7.42
N LEU A 465 7.94 0.04 -7.93
CA LEU A 465 8.13 1.49 -8.05
C LEU A 465 7.11 2.15 -8.99
N PHE A 466 6.80 1.49 -10.10
CA PHE A 466 5.76 1.96 -11.04
C PHE A 466 4.37 1.90 -10.40
N HIS A 467 4.10 0.86 -9.59
CA HIS A 467 2.88 0.72 -8.81
C HIS A 467 2.70 1.91 -7.85
N GLU A 468 3.68 2.18 -6.99
CA GLU A 468 3.62 3.29 -6.04
C GLU A 468 3.50 4.65 -6.75
N MET A 469 4.20 4.81 -7.88
CA MET A 469 4.03 6.01 -8.69
C MET A 469 2.62 6.11 -9.29
N GLY A 470 1.95 5.00 -9.60
CA GLY A 470 0.57 5.01 -10.06
C GLY A 470 -0.39 5.59 -9.03
N HIS A 471 -0.25 5.21 -7.76
CA HIS A 471 -0.94 5.86 -6.64
C HIS A 471 -0.56 7.34 -6.52
N GLY A 472 0.75 7.63 -6.59
CA GLY A 472 1.25 9.00 -6.57
C GLY A 472 0.62 9.87 -7.67
N LEU A 473 0.53 9.38 -8.89
CA LEU A 473 -0.09 10.09 -10.01
C LEU A 473 -1.59 10.30 -9.80
N HIS A 474 -2.31 9.35 -9.20
CA HIS A 474 -3.71 9.52 -8.85
C HIS A 474 -3.91 10.70 -7.87
N GLN A 475 -3.02 10.82 -6.89
CA GLN A 475 -3.03 11.94 -5.93
C GLN A 475 -2.56 13.25 -6.57
N LEU A 476 -1.48 13.22 -7.37
CA LEU A 476 -0.83 14.40 -7.91
C LEU A 476 -1.58 15.04 -9.06
N LEU A 477 -2.27 14.27 -9.90
CA LEU A 477 -2.93 14.76 -11.11
C LEU A 477 -4.39 15.17 -10.90
N THR A 478 -4.88 15.10 -9.67
CA THR A 478 -6.25 15.54 -9.37
C THR A 478 -6.46 17.02 -9.73
N ARG A 479 -7.59 17.33 -10.34
CA ARG A 479 -8.05 18.69 -10.59
C ARG A 479 -9.11 19.15 -9.59
N ILE A 480 -9.51 18.25 -8.70
CA ILE A 480 -10.54 18.52 -7.71
C ILE A 480 -10.00 19.46 -6.62
N GLY A 481 -10.81 20.42 -6.23
CA GLY A 481 -10.49 21.42 -5.21
C GLY A 481 -11.02 21.10 -3.81
N GLU A 482 -11.88 20.10 -3.69
CA GLU A 482 -12.54 19.70 -2.45
C GLU A 482 -11.77 18.53 -1.79
N LEU A 483 -11.25 18.77 -0.56
CA LEU A 483 -10.35 17.83 0.14
C LEU A 483 -10.88 16.41 0.24
N GLY A 484 -12.18 16.26 0.53
CA GLY A 484 -12.79 14.96 0.79
C GLY A 484 -12.87 14.02 -0.43
N VAL A 485 -12.63 14.54 -1.65
CA VAL A 485 -12.73 13.79 -2.90
C VAL A 485 -11.59 14.12 -3.90
N ALA A 486 -10.57 14.85 -3.46
CA ALA A 486 -9.41 15.16 -4.28
C ALA A 486 -8.38 14.01 -4.21
N GLY A 487 -7.78 13.67 -5.35
CA GLY A 487 -6.81 12.58 -5.44
C GLY A 487 -7.45 11.23 -5.09
N ILE A 488 -6.81 10.48 -4.20
CA ILE A 488 -7.31 9.18 -3.74
C ILE A 488 -8.43 9.29 -2.70
N ASN A 489 -8.65 10.49 -2.12
CA ASN A 489 -9.68 10.67 -1.10
C ASN A 489 -11.07 10.46 -1.68
N GLY A 490 -11.91 9.71 -0.97
CA GLY A 490 -13.28 9.40 -1.39
C GLY A 490 -13.40 8.42 -2.56
N VAL A 491 -12.29 7.92 -3.11
CA VAL A 491 -12.28 6.80 -4.06
C VAL A 491 -12.67 5.53 -3.32
N GLU A 492 -13.51 4.71 -3.91
CA GLU A 492 -13.87 3.40 -3.40
C GLU A 492 -12.60 2.53 -3.28
N TRP A 493 -12.37 1.95 -2.07
CA TRP A 493 -11.12 1.27 -1.75
C TRP A 493 -10.80 0.09 -2.67
N ASP A 494 -11.81 -0.58 -3.22
CA ASP A 494 -11.65 -1.65 -4.19
C ASP A 494 -11.38 -1.16 -5.63
N ALA A 495 -11.35 0.16 -5.85
CA ALA A 495 -10.87 0.77 -7.08
C ALA A 495 -9.50 1.48 -6.92
N VAL A 496 -9.01 1.64 -5.68
CA VAL A 496 -7.82 2.47 -5.40
C VAL A 496 -6.56 1.94 -6.09
N GLU A 497 -6.48 0.62 -6.32
CA GLU A 497 -5.36 -0.04 -7.00
C GLU A 497 -5.42 0.04 -8.54
N LEU A 498 -6.48 0.61 -9.13
CA LEU A 498 -6.57 0.73 -10.58
C LEU A 498 -5.40 1.52 -11.19
N PRO A 499 -5.04 2.72 -10.70
CA PRO A 499 -3.93 3.48 -11.29
C PRO A 499 -2.56 2.87 -11.03
N SER A 500 -2.35 2.25 -9.87
CA SER A 500 -1.09 1.62 -9.50
C SER A 500 -0.80 0.39 -10.37
N GLN A 501 -1.73 -0.54 -10.44
CA GLN A 501 -1.61 -1.74 -11.27
C GLN A 501 -1.60 -1.43 -12.78
N PHE A 502 -2.28 -0.34 -13.20
CA PHE A 502 -2.21 0.14 -14.56
C PHE A 502 -0.77 0.51 -14.96
N MET A 503 -0.04 1.22 -14.12
CA MET A 503 1.34 1.64 -14.39
C MET A 503 2.32 0.46 -14.50
N GLU A 504 2.05 -0.66 -13.84
CA GLU A 504 2.89 -1.86 -13.90
C GLU A 504 3.05 -2.42 -15.33
N ASN A 505 2.05 -2.23 -16.19
CA ASN A 505 2.09 -2.75 -17.56
C ASN A 505 3.24 -2.17 -18.38
N PHE A 506 3.62 -0.91 -18.16
CA PHE A 506 4.72 -0.24 -18.88
C PHE A 506 6.10 -0.82 -18.55
N CYS A 507 6.22 -1.59 -17.46
CA CYS A 507 7.44 -2.34 -17.13
C CYS A 507 7.68 -3.56 -18.03
N TRP A 508 6.74 -3.90 -18.91
CA TRP A 508 6.84 -5.01 -19.86
C TRP A 508 6.94 -4.57 -21.33
N GLU A 509 6.76 -3.28 -21.61
CA GLU A 509 6.78 -2.74 -22.96
C GLU A 509 8.21 -2.47 -23.42
N TRP A 510 8.60 -3.07 -24.56
CA TRP A 510 9.96 -2.95 -25.09
C TRP A 510 10.41 -1.51 -25.30
N ASP A 511 9.53 -0.69 -25.87
CA ASP A 511 9.86 0.70 -26.21
C ASP A 511 10.16 1.55 -24.97
N HIS A 512 9.56 1.21 -23.83
CA HIS A 512 9.83 1.86 -22.54
C HIS A 512 11.08 1.26 -21.87
N LEU A 513 11.24 -0.10 -21.91
CA LEU A 513 12.37 -0.80 -21.29
C LEU A 513 13.72 -0.38 -21.83
N GLN A 514 13.83 -0.07 -23.13
CA GLN A 514 15.08 0.44 -23.72
C GLN A 514 15.57 1.70 -23.01
N GLY A 515 14.67 2.63 -22.68
CA GLY A 515 15.00 3.89 -22.01
C GLY A 515 15.34 3.73 -20.54
N MET A 516 14.83 2.68 -19.88
CA MET A 516 14.99 2.48 -18.43
C MET A 516 16.06 1.45 -18.05
N THR A 517 16.88 1.01 -19.00
CA THR A 517 17.91 -0.01 -18.77
C THR A 517 19.30 0.46 -19.20
N ALA A 518 20.30 0.12 -18.40
CA ALA A 518 21.72 0.17 -18.74
C ALA A 518 22.50 -0.74 -17.80
N HIS A 519 23.30 -1.63 -18.34
CA HIS A 519 24.12 -2.54 -17.54
C HIS A 519 25.03 -1.77 -16.59
N VAL A 520 25.06 -2.15 -15.33
CA VAL A 520 25.72 -1.43 -14.24
C VAL A 520 27.23 -1.23 -14.45
N GLU A 521 27.88 -2.11 -15.24
CA GLU A 521 29.32 -2.03 -15.51
C GLU A 521 29.61 -1.49 -16.92
N THR A 522 28.87 -1.95 -17.94
CA THR A 522 29.20 -1.62 -19.34
C THR A 522 28.40 -0.42 -19.86
N GLY A 523 27.27 -0.07 -19.24
CA GLY A 523 26.35 0.97 -19.69
C GLY A 523 25.49 0.56 -20.91
N GLU A 524 25.63 -0.66 -21.41
CA GLU A 524 24.85 -1.16 -22.54
C GLU A 524 23.36 -1.38 -22.15
N PRO A 525 22.39 -1.07 -23.03
CA PRO A 525 20.99 -1.32 -22.77
C PRO A 525 20.67 -2.82 -22.72
N LEU A 526 19.51 -3.16 -22.15
CA LEU A 526 19.02 -4.54 -22.12
C LEU A 526 18.97 -5.15 -23.53
N PRO A 527 19.66 -6.29 -23.79
CA PRO A 527 19.62 -6.93 -25.11
C PRO A 527 18.21 -7.44 -25.44
N ARG A 528 17.80 -7.29 -26.70
CA ARG A 528 16.49 -7.77 -27.18
C ARG A 528 16.27 -9.27 -26.89
N ALA A 529 17.29 -10.08 -27.06
CA ALA A 529 17.21 -11.52 -26.77
C ALA A 529 16.97 -11.82 -25.30
N LEU A 530 17.50 -11.00 -24.37
CA LEU A 530 17.25 -11.14 -22.95
C LEU A 530 15.82 -10.69 -22.59
N TYR A 531 15.34 -9.61 -23.19
CA TYR A 531 13.94 -9.19 -23.06
C TYR A 531 12.97 -10.27 -23.55
N GLU A 532 13.23 -10.92 -24.68
CA GLU A 532 12.35 -11.98 -25.19
C GLU A 532 12.29 -13.19 -24.25
N ARG A 533 13.41 -13.54 -23.60
CA ARG A 533 13.43 -14.56 -22.54
C ARG A 533 12.64 -14.12 -21.30
N MET A 534 12.80 -12.87 -20.91
CA MET A 534 12.05 -12.25 -19.81
C MET A 534 10.54 -12.27 -20.08
N LEU A 535 10.13 -11.87 -21.30
CA LEU A 535 8.73 -11.88 -21.71
C LEU A 535 8.14 -13.30 -21.78
N ALA A 536 8.90 -14.27 -22.27
CA ALA A 536 8.50 -15.68 -22.27
C ALA A 536 8.27 -16.22 -20.84
N ALA A 537 9.01 -15.70 -19.86
CA ALA A 537 8.88 -16.07 -18.45
C ALA A 537 7.82 -15.24 -17.69
N ARG A 538 7.16 -14.26 -18.32
CA ARG A 538 6.22 -13.32 -17.66
C ARG A 538 5.14 -14.03 -16.84
N ASN A 539 4.52 -15.04 -17.43
CA ASN A 539 3.42 -15.79 -16.81
C ASN A 539 3.90 -17.08 -16.12
N PHE A 540 5.19 -17.20 -15.82
CA PHE A 540 5.73 -18.35 -15.11
C PHE A 540 5.15 -18.41 -13.70
N HIS A 541 4.50 -19.53 -13.38
CA HIS A 541 3.79 -19.77 -12.12
C HIS A 541 2.66 -18.76 -11.80
N SER A 542 2.09 -18.10 -12.82
CA SER A 542 0.97 -17.17 -12.65
C SER A 542 -0.25 -17.83 -11.98
N GLY A 543 -0.50 -19.12 -12.25
CA GLY A 543 -1.54 -19.89 -11.58
C GLY A 543 -1.33 -19.97 -10.07
N MET A 544 -0.12 -20.37 -9.63
CA MET A 544 0.22 -20.43 -8.20
C MET A 544 0.17 -19.05 -7.54
N ALA A 545 0.66 -18.01 -8.21
CA ALA A 545 0.62 -16.65 -7.70
C ALA A 545 -0.83 -16.16 -7.51
N THR A 546 -1.69 -16.43 -8.49
CA THR A 546 -3.11 -16.03 -8.45
C THR A 546 -3.84 -16.72 -7.29
N VAL A 547 -3.75 -18.05 -7.14
CA VAL A 547 -4.45 -18.73 -6.04
C VAL A 547 -3.92 -18.31 -4.67
N ARG A 548 -2.66 -17.88 -4.57
CA ARG A 548 -2.11 -17.32 -3.33
C ARG A 548 -2.76 -16.00 -2.95
N GLN A 549 -2.99 -15.12 -3.90
CA GLN A 549 -3.70 -13.85 -3.65
C GLN A 549 -5.17 -14.09 -3.33
N LEU A 550 -5.79 -15.08 -3.96
CA LEU A 550 -7.18 -15.46 -3.67
C LEU A 550 -7.31 -16.10 -2.26
N GLU A 551 -6.32 -16.86 -1.81
CA GLU A 551 -6.24 -17.34 -0.41
C GLU A 551 -6.32 -16.17 0.57
N PHE A 552 -5.56 -15.11 0.32
CA PHE A 552 -5.55 -13.92 1.20
C PHE A 552 -6.89 -13.18 1.18
N GLY A 553 -7.45 -12.95 -0.01
CA GLY A 553 -8.74 -12.27 -0.14
C GLY A 553 -9.89 -13.06 0.47
N LEU A 554 -9.96 -14.38 0.25
CA LEU A 554 -10.96 -15.26 0.84
C LEU A 554 -10.81 -15.33 2.36
N PHE A 555 -9.58 -15.49 2.85
CA PHE A 555 -9.31 -15.51 4.28
C PHE A 555 -9.78 -14.21 4.95
N ASP A 556 -9.39 -13.06 4.41
CA ASP A 556 -9.79 -11.74 4.94
C ASP A 556 -11.32 -11.58 4.95
N MET A 557 -12.00 -11.82 3.83
CA MET A 557 -13.44 -11.62 3.76
C MET A 557 -14.20 -12.60 4.65
N LEU A 558 -13.81 -13.88 4.70
CA LEU A 558 -14.42 -14.87 5.59
C LEU A 558 -14.16 -14.56 7.07
N LEU A 559 -12.96 -14.09 7.41
CA LEU A 559 -12.58 -13.69 8.77
C LEU A 559 -13.46 -12.53 9.28
N HIS A 560 -13.90 -11.65 8.38
CA HIS A 560 -14.70 -10.48 8.75
C HIS A 560 -16.20 -10.61 8.49
N SER A 561 -16.65 -11.72 7.85
CA SER A 561 -18.07 -11.91 7.54
C SER A 561 -18.69 -13.17 8.14
N GLN A 562 -17.91 -14.21 8.43
CA GLN A 562 -18.42 -15.50 8.88
C GLN A 562 -17.70 -16.07 10.12
N TYR A 563 -16.62 -15.43 10.55
CA TYR A 563 -15.88 -15.84 11.76
C TYR A 563 -16.57 -15.33 13.00
N GLU A 564 -16.76 -16.23 13.99
CA GLU A 564 -17.34 -15.88 15.28
C GLU A 564 -16.24 -15.85 16.36
N PRO A 565 -15.87 -14.64 16.84
CA PRO A 565 -14.90 -14.52 17.93
C PRO A 565 -15.27 -15.39 19.13
N ALA A 566 -14.30 -16.00 19.78
CA ALA A 566 -14.43 -16.93 20.90
C ALA A 566 -15.04 -18.31 20.59
N GLN A 567 -15.50 -18.57 19.38
CA GLN A 567 -15.97 -19.90 18.94
C GLN A 567 -15.04 -20.50 17.89
N ASP A 568 -14.55 -19.69 16.97
CA ASP A 568 -13.72 -20.12 15.85
C ASP A 568 -12.22 -19.91 16.14
N SER A 569 -11.37 -20.62 15.39
CA SER A 569 -9.93 -20.42 15.34
C SER A 569 -9.52 -19.76 14.05
N VAL A 570 -8.76 -18.67 14.15
CA VAL A 570 -8.19 -17.94 12.99
C VAL A 570 -7.34 -18.85 12.11
N LEU A 571 -6.50 -19.69 12.72
CA LEU A 571 -5.66 -20.66 12.00
C LEU A 571 -6.48 -21.78 11.36
N ALA A 572 -7.53 -22.27 12.02
CA ALA A 572 -8.42 -23.27 11.45
C ALA A 572 -9.22 -22.71 10.24
N LEU A 573 -9.64 -21.42 10.30
CA LEU A 573 -10.24 -20.75 9.16
C LEU A 573 -9.25 -20.66 7.99
N LEU A 574 -8.01 -20.25 8.26
CA LEU A 574 -6.97 -20.16 7.24
C LEU A 574 -6.70 -21.53 6.60
N ASP A 575 -6.62 -22.60 7.39
CA ASP A 575 -6.41 -23.96 6.87
C ASP A 575 -7.60 -24.44 6.02
N ARG A 576 -8.83 -24.08 6.38
CA ARG A 576 -10.03 -24.35 5.57
C ARG A 576 -9.97 -23.64 4.22
N VAL A 577 -9.58 -22.35 4.20
CA VAL A 577 -9.40 -21.58 2.96
C VAL A 577 -8.29 -22.18 2.10
N ARG A 578 -7.17 -22.58 2.70
CA ARG A 578 -6.08 -23.28 2.01
C ARG A 578 -6.55 -24.58 1.39
N GLY A 579 -7.35 -25.37 2.10
CA GLY A 579 -7.97 -26.58 1.56
C GLY A 579 -8.87 -26.31 0.35
N GLU A 580 -9.54 -25.13 0.31
CA GLU A 580 -10.40 -24.73 -0.79
C GLU A 580 -9.59 -24.31 -2.05
N VAL A 581 -8.58 -23.46 -1.90
CA VAL A 581 -7.95 -22.80 -3.05
C VAL A 581 -6.46 -23.05 -3.23
N ALA A 582 -5.70 -23.31 -2.17
CA ALA A 582 -4.25 -23.39 -2.24
C ALA A 582 -3.77 -24.68 -2.92
N VAL A 583 -2.59 -24.61 -3.55
CA VAL A 583 -1.81 -25.75 -4.04
C VAL A 583 -0.50 -25.90 -3.25
N ASN A 584 -0.10 -24.87 -2.51
CA ASN A 584 1.03 -24.87 -1.59
C ASN A 584 0.52 -24.78 -0.16
N HIS A 585 0.88 -25.77 0.68
CA HIS A 585 0.47 -25.81 2.07
C HIS A 585 1.69 -25.54 2.96
N PRO A 586 1.77 -24.37 3.61
CA PRO A 586 2.83 -24.08 4.58
C PRO A 586 2.81 -25.05 5.76
N PRO A 587 3.94 -25.22 6.47
CA PRO A 587 3.97 -26.02 7.69
C PRO A 587 2.96 -25.53 8.74
N VAL A 588 2.49 -26.43 9.60
CA VAL A 588 1.48 -26.14 10.65
C VAL A 588 1.93 -25.06 11.66
N TRP A 589 3.24 -24.86 11.79
CA TRP A 589 3.83 -23.81 12.62
C TRP A 589 3.94 -22.46 11.91
N ASN A 590 3.49 -22.31 10.67
CA ASN A 590 3.44 -21.03 9.99
C ASN A 590 2.36 -20.13 10.63
N ARG A 591 2.75 -18.89 10.94
CA ARG A 591 1.90 -17.89 11.59
C ARG A 591 1.66 -16.67 10.69
N PHE A 592 1.30 -16.92 9.42
CA PHE A 592 0.99 -15.87 8.47
C PHE A 592 0.05 -14.77 9.00
N PRO A 593 -1.05 -15.06 9.73
CA PRO A 593 -1.94 -14.01 10.23
C PRO A 593 -1.26 -13.01 11.17
N HIS A 594 -0.23 -13.44 11.93
CA HIS A 594 0.46 -12.62 12.92
C HIS A 594 1.31 -11.50 12.33
N GLN A 595 1.56 -11.55 11.02
CA GLN A 595 2.31 -10.54 10.28
C GLN A 595 1.50 -9.95 9.10
N PHE A 596 0.20 -10.27 9.03
CA PHE A 596 -0.67 -9.78 7.95
C PHE A 596 -1.16 -8.36 8.25
N SER A 597 -0.23 -7.42 8.24
CA SER A 597 -0.47 -6.00 8.57
C SER A 597 -1.53 -5.36 7.69
N HIS A 598 -1.70 -5.77 6.42
CA HIS A 598 -2.72 -5.24 5.52
C HIS A 598 -4.10 -5.20 6.17
N ILE A 599 -4.52 -6.31 6.79
CA ILE A 599 -5.88 -6.42 7.37
C ILE A 599 -5.95 -6.04 8.85
N PHE A 600 -4.83 -6.09 9.61
CA PHE A 600 -4.83 -5.78 11.03
C PHE A 600 -4.33 -4.37 11.37
N ALA A 601 -3.55 -3.74 10.48
CA ALA A 601 -2.97 -2.42 10.71
C ALA A 601 -2.98 -1.49 9.48
N GLY A 602 -3.23 -2.02 8.27
CA GLY A 602 -3.04 -1.31 7.00
C GLY A 602 -4.32 -0.82 6.31
N GLY A 603 -5.50 -0.92 6.95
CA GLY A 603 -6.75 -0.42 6.35
C GLY A 603 -7.46 -1.37 5.39
N TYR A 604 -6.92 -2.56 5.11
CA TYR A 604 -7.50 -3.55 4.19
C TYR A 604 -8.41 -4.60 4.86
N ALA A 605 -8.90 -4.35 6.07
CA ALA A 605 -9.83 -5.26 6.75
C ALA A 605 -11.14 -5.43 5.95
N ALA A 606 -11.50 -6.67 5.62
CA ALA A 606 -12.56 -7.00 4.67
C ALA A 606 -12.42 -6.20 3.36
N GLY A 607 -11.20 -6.03 2.90
CA GLY A 607 -10.84 -5.20 1.75
C GLY A 607 -9.66 -5.72 0.94
N TYR A 608 -8.99 -6.81 1.34
CA TYR A 608 -7.85 -7.36 0.61
C TYR A 608 -8.21 -7.82 -0.81
N TYR A 609 -9.45 -8.20 -1.04
CA TYR A 609 -9.97 -8.54 -2.38
C TYR A 609 -9.78 -7.41 -3.39
N SER A 610 -9.64 -6.16 -2.92
CA SER A 610 -9.46 -4.96 -3.76
C SER A 610 -8.32 -5.12 -4.77
N TYR A 611 -7.24 -5.81 -4.41
CA TYR A 611 -6.14 -6.09 -5.33
C TYR A 611 -6.59 -6.87 -6.57
N LYS A 612 -7.38 -7.93 -6.39
CA LYS A 612 -7.89 -8.73 -7.52
C LYS A 612 -9.07 -8.06 -8.23
N TRP A 613 -9.88 -7.31 -7.50
CA TRP A 613 -10.96 -6.53 -8.09
C TRP A 613 -10.42 -5.43 -9.00
N ALA A 614 -9.45 -4.67 -8.53
CA ALA A 614 -8.81 -3.62 -9.30
C ALA A 614 -7.93 -4.14 -10.45
N GLU A 615 -7.38 -5.35 -10.37
CA GLU A 615 -6.70 -5.99 -11.51
C GLU A 615 -7.62 -6.17 -12.72
N VAL A 616 -8.90 -6.47 -12.50
CA VAL A 616 -9.90 -6.51 -13.58
C VAL A 616 -10.03 -5.14 -14.23
N LEU A 617 -10.14 -4.08 -13.40
CA LEU A 617 -10.24 -2.70 -13.87
C LEU A 617 -8.98 -2.28 -14.62
N SER A 618 -7.81 -2.55 -14.04
CA SER A 618 -6.51 -2.18 -14.57
C SER A 618 -6.20 -2.87 -15.90
N ALA A 619 -6.39 -4.18 -15.97
CA ALA A 619 -6.15 -4.96 -17.19
C ALA A 619 -7.06 -4.49 -18.34
N ASP A 620 -8.35 -4.25 -18.05
CA ASP A 620 -9.28 -3.76 -19.05
C ASP A 620 -9.05 -2.28 -19.43
N ALA A 621 -8.57 -1.46 -18.49
CA ALA A 621 -8.12 -0.10 -18.80
C ALA A 621 -6.89 -0.11 -19.72
N TYR A 622 -5.92 -0.99 -19.43
CA TYR A 622 -4.72 -1.13 -20.27
C TYR A 622 -5.05 -1.71 -21.66
N ALA A 623 -6.06 -2.57 -21.78
CA ALA A 623 -6.54 -3.05 -23.08
C ALA A 623 -6.92 -1.91 -24.05
N ALA A 624 -7.32 -0.73 -23.56
CA ALA A 624 -7.54 0.42 -24.43
C ALA A 624 -6.26 0.92 -25.13
N PHE A 625 -5.11 0.73 -24.50
CA PHE A 625 -3.81 1.08 -25.10
C PHE A 625 -3.35 0.00 -26.10
N GLU A 626 -3.63 -1.26 -25.80
CA GLU A 626 -3.39 -2.39 -26.75
C GLU A 626 -4.26 -2.27 -28.00
N GLU A 627 -5.50 -1.81 -27.85
CA GLU A 627 -6.45 -1.58 -28.97
C GLU A 627 -6.04 -0.39 -29.87
N ALA A 628 -5.29 0.59 -29.33
CA ALA A 628 -4.88 1.81 -30.04
C ALA A 628 -3.42 2.18 -29.77
N PRO A 629 -2.43 1.35 -30.10
CA PRO A 629 -1.04 1.58 -29.74
C PRO A 629 -0.42 2.85 -30.34
N GLN A 630 -0.98 3.33 -31.46
CA GLN A 630 -0.54 4.57 -32.12
C GLN A 630 -1.03 5.83 -31.38
N ALA A 631 -2.00 5.73 -30.47
CA ALA A 631 -2.66 6.83 -29.79
C ALA A 631 -2.27 6.89 -28.29
N LEU A 632 -1.03 6.51 -27.95
CA LEU A 632 -0.55 6.42 -26.56
C LEU A 632 -0.85 7.70 -25.76
N ALA A 633 -0.43 8.85 -26.26
CA ALA A 633 -0.64 10.13 -25.57
C ALA A 633 -2.13 10.53 -25.49
N GLU A 634 -2.94 10.26 -26.53
CA GLU A 634 -4.36 10.55 -26.53
C GLU A 634 -5.11 9.66 -25.52
N THR A 635 -4.82 8.36 -25.51
CA THR A 635 -5.40 7.40 -24.55
C THR A 635 -4.95 7.71 -23.13
N GLY A 636 -3.66 8.08 -22.94
CA GLY A 636 -3.12 8.53 -21.67
C GLY A 636 -3.81 9.80 -21.15
N ALA A 637 -4.04 10.77 -22.02
CA ALA A 637 -4.77 12.00 -21.67
C ALA A 637 -6.22 11.69 -21.23
N ARG A 638 -6.90 10.75 -21.92
CA ARG A 638 -8.26 10.31 -21.51
C ARG A 638 -8.24 9.59 -20.17
N PHE A 639 -7.25 8.72 -19.92
CA PHE A 639 -7.10 8.04 -18.63
C PHE A 639 -6.85 9.05 -17.51
N ARG A 640 -5.96 10.03 -17.75
CA ARG A 640 -5.75 11.15 -16.83
C ARG A 640 -7.04 11.91 -16.57
N ASP A 641 -7.76 12.32 -17.61
CA ASP A 641 -8.90 13.25 -17.50
C ASP A 641 -10.16 12.59 -16.95
N GLU A 642 -10.39 11.28 -17.17
CA GLU A 642 -11.58 10.57 -16.71
C GLU A 642 -11.37 9.77 -15.42
N ILE A 643 -10.12 9.40 -15.08
CA ILE A 643 -9.80 8.61 -13.87
C ILE A 643 -8.96 9.44 -12.90
N LEU A 644 -7.70 9.74 -13.25
CA LEU A 644 -6.76 10.34 -12.31
C LEU A 644 -7.19 11.72 -11.83
N SER A 645 -7.63 12.58 -12.75
CA SER A 645 -7.98 13.95 -12.40
C SER A 645 -9.31 14.10 -11.67
N ARG A 646 -10.16 13.07 -11.75
CA ARG A 646 -11.47 13.05 -11.10
C ARG A 646 -11.42 12.62 -9.64
N GLY A 647 -10.42 11.83 -9.26
CA GLY A 647 -10.32 11.31 -7.90
C GLY A 647 -11.62 10.65 -7.45
N GLY A 648 -12.04 10.93 -6.22
CA GLY A 648 -13.29 10.47 -5.64
C GLY A 648 -14.52 11.31 -5.95
N SER A 649 -14.45 12.30 -6.87
CA SER A 649 -15.58 13.20 -7.17
C SER A 649 -16.76 12.54 -7.90
N ARG A 650 -16.55 11.37 -8.50
CA ARG A 650 -17.56 10.49 -9.08
C ARG A 650 -17.31 9.04 -8.62
N PRO A 651 -18.32 8.17 -8.61
CA PRO A 651 -18.12 6.74 -8.40
C PRO A 651 -17.10 6.15 -9.39
N ALA A 652 -16.21 5.27 -8.90
CA ALA A 652 -15.16 4.67 -9.73
C ALA A 652 -15.72 3.92 -10.95
N ALA A 653 -16.87 3.26 -10.82
CA ALA A 653 -17.57 2.62 -11.94
C ALA A 653 -17.97 3.61 -13.05
N GLU A 654 -18.32 4.84 -12.69
CA GLU A 654 -18.65 5.89 -13.65
C GLU A 654 -17.40 6.45 -14.32
N ASN A 655 -16.31 6.68 -13.54
CA ASN A 655 -15.02 7.06 -14.07
C ASN A 655 -14.52 6.04 -15.09
N PHE A 656 -14.59 4.76 -14.75
CA PHE A 656 -14.20 3.67 -15.65
C PHE A 656 -15.04 3.64 -16.92
N ARG A 657 -16.38 3.76 -16.79
CA ARG A 657 -17.28 3.78 -17.94
C ARG A 657 -17.06 5.00 -18.84
N ALA A 658 -16.74 6.17 -18.26
CA ALA A 658 -16.38 7.37 -19.03
C ALA A 658 -15.09 7.17 -19.84
N PHE A 659 -14.10 6.47 -19.26
CA PHE A 659 -12.86 6.13 -19.96
C PHE A 659 -13.04 5.04 -21.03
N ARG A 660 -13.68 3.89 -20.68
CA ARG A 660 -13.77 2.71 -21.57
C ARG A 660 -15.03 2.67 -22.46
N GLY A 661 -16.05 3.49 -22.17
CA GLY A 661 -17.34 3.45 -22.86
C GLY A 661 -18.25 2.28 -22.43
N ARG A 662 -17.81 1.44 -21.49
CA ARG A 662 -18.55 0.25 -21.01
C ARG A 662 -18.13 -0.13 -19.58
N ALA A 663 -18.82 -1.07 -18.98
CA ALA A 663 -18.42 -1.68 -17.71
C ALA A 663 -17.14 -2.54 -17.87
N PRO A 664 -16.39 -2.78 -16.77
CA PRO A 664 -15.20 -3.64 -16.79
C PRO A 664 -15.50 -5.07 -17.24
N GLN A 665 -14.52 -5.71 -17.88
CA GLN A 665 -14.58 -7.11 -18.32
C GLN A 665 -13.35 -7.87 -17.87
N ILE A 666 -13.50 -9.14 -17.45
CA ILE A 666 -12.45 -9.99 -16.90
C ILE A 666 -11.48 -10.54 -17.97
N ASP A 667 -11.88 -10.51 -19.24
CA ASP A 667 -11.15 -11.20 -20.33
C ASP A 667 -9.71 -10.69 -20.49
N ALA A 668 -9.48 -9.39 -20.31
CA ALA A 668 -8.15 -8.81 -20.37
C ALA A 668 -7.24 -9.37 -19.25
N LEU A 669 -7.75 -9.47 -18.03
CA LEU A 669 -7.00 -10.05 -16.91
C LEU A 669 -6.60 -11.50 -17.18
N LEU A 670 -7.54 -12.34 -17.65
CA LEU A 670 -7.25 -13.74 -17.96
C LEU A 670 -6.21 -13.87 -19.06
N ARG A 671 -6.30 -13.04 -20.10
CA ARG A 671 -5.31 -13.01 -21.19
C ARG A 671 -3.92 -12.59 -20.68
N HIS A 672 -3.83 -11.52 -19.91
CA HIS A 672 -2.56 -11.00 -19.36
C HIS A 672 -1.91 -12.00 -18.40
N SER A 673 -2.70 -12.76 -17.69
CA SER A 673 -2.23 -13.80 -16.75
C SER A 673 -1.91 -15.13 -17.40
N GLY A 674 -2.11 -15.28 -18.74
CA GLY A 674 -1.92 -16.54 -19.45
C GLY A 674 -2.90 -17.65 -19.04
N MET A 675 -4.08 -17.29 -18.58
CA MET A 675 -5.16 -18.20 -18.11
C MET A 675 -6.41 -18.12 -19.01
N ALA A 676 -6.29 -17.54 -20.21
CA ALA A 676 -7.38 -17.48 -21.21
C ALA A 676 -7.45 -18.76 -22.04
#